data_23e966e2a00a9b17d5ae11e8a6572664
#
_entry.id   23e966e2a00a9b17d5ae11e8a6572664
#
_cell.length_a   1.000
_cell.length_b   1.000
_cell.length_c   1.000
_cell.angle_alpha   90.00
_cell.angle_beta   90.00
_cell.angle_gamma   90.00
#
_symmetry.space_group_name_H-M   'P 1'
#
loop_
_entity.id
_entity.type
_entity.pdbx_description
1 polymer ?
#
loop_
_entity_poly.entity_id
_entity_poly.type
_entity_poly.pdbx_seq_one_letter_code
_entity_poly.pdbx_strand_id
1 'polypeptide(L)'
;MTGLAALAIVAWLPGAAIFRLPWFDRDRRAALDAEERAFWAVAISVALSVALTLLLASVHRYSFRHLLVADLAIVAAAVICARGRLAFGAAARRWSWSAAIPLVLVGLAIWRFFPPSEYIIGGKDPGVYMNEGIQIAQRGGLVIRDPVVAAVPPFARSLFFPPYGQTAYDSLRFMGFFITHVNTGEVVGQFPHLFPASIAIGYGIDGLTGARRATGVWAMLGVLAVYFVGVRVVGRTAGAAAATLLTLNVIQVWFAKYPNSEVVMQALLFAALLANARAHVDGDRFFAPLAAFLLGLLLFIRFDAVLAIAGVSAGLVLGLCYGQRVRASFLAVSGGMIALAALYLLGPMRPYAERPITFFMTLPSWQVGILAAVACGGIAVVGWQSRRAAPSPAIGRWAPVAIVAVVWLLAFYALVFRHQAGKLAIHDADALRTFTDFYVTLPALLAALLGLGLAARRWFWRDPALILTLVVFACFFFYKIRIVPEHFWMTRRFLPVILPGVLLLAAAAALEGWRPSAHAAGRLRMLVRLLFVGVLAFQYARASRPVVDHVEYAGLIPRLERLAGTIGDDDLVIAESRDAQTDVHVLAVPLAYVYARNVLVLYSPRPDKAVFAEFLAWARTRYRRVLFMGGGSTDLLSHRYGVTAIASDRFQVPEYDAPMNRYPLFVRQKEFEYSVYEFTDPKPDDGRPFDLDVGRGDDLHVLRFHAKEESEGHTFRWTRAVSYLSVTVIRPGSREVTLWMSDGGRPRSAPPAEVTVYLQDHRLGSATVRGGFSPYRFPIPPELAGAAAAAGDPIELRVVTRTWKPRAVLGTPDDRDLGVMLDRVAVQ
;
A
#
# COMPACT_ATOMS: atom_id res chain seq x y z
N MET A 1 17.18 13.15 -23.69
CA MET A 1 16.79 11.85 -24.30
C MET A 1 15.27 11.80 -24.27
N THR A 2 14.62 11.39 -25.35
CA THR A 2 13.15 11.28 -25.34
C THR A 2 12.71 10.17 -24.39
N GLY A 3 11.59 10.33 -23.69
CA GLY A 3 11.04 9.30 -22.78
C GLY A 3 10.84 7.94 -23.45
N LEU A 4 10.53 7.93 -24.76
CA LEU A 4 10.43 6.70 -25.57
C LEU A 4 11.75 5.95 -25.69
N ALA A 5 12.88 6.64 -25.88
CA ALA A 5 14.20 6.00 -25.95
C ALA A 5 14.58 5.38 -24.59
N ALA A 6 14.33 6.10 -23.50
CA ALA A 6 14.54 5.57 -22.15
C ALA A 6 13.68 4.32 -21.87
N LEU A 7 12.41 4.36 -22.27
CA LEU A 7 11.49 3.22 -22.13
C LEU A 7 11.97 2.02 -22.95
N ALA A 8 12.45 2.23 -24.19
CA ALA A 8 13.01 1.16 -25.01
C ALA A 8 14.25 0.51 -24.37
N ILE A 9 15.13 1.30 -23.76
CA ILE A 9 16.32 0.80 -23.06
C ILE A 9 15.89 -0.03 -21.83
N VAL A 10 15.06 0.52 -20.97
CA VAL A 10 14.68 -0.14 -19.69
C VAL A 10 13.77 -1.34 -19.89
N ALA A 11 12.78 -1.24 -20.80
CA ALA A 11 11.71 -2.24 -20.91
C ALA A 11 11.87 -3.25 -22.06
N TRP A 12 12.89 -3.09 -22.94
CA TRP A 12 13.01 -3.98 -24.11
C TRP A 12 14.42 -4.45 -24.41
N LEU A 13 15.41 -3.57 -24.51
CA LEU A 13 16.69 -3.91 -25.12
C LEU A 13 17.50 -4.97 -24.36
N PRO A 14 17.72 -4.90 -23.03
CA PRO A 14 18.50 -5.90 -22.30
C PRO A 14 17.87 -7.29 -22.41
N GLY A 15 16.58 -7.39 -22.18
CA GLY A 15 15.86 -8.67 -22.25
C GLY A 15 15.82 -9.23 -23.68
N ALA A 16 15.64 -8.37 -24.68
CA ALA A 16 15.68 -8.79 -26.08
C ALA A 16 17.07 -9.34 -26.48
N ALA A 17 18.15 -8.74 -25.98
CA ALA A 17 19.52 -9.19 -26.20
C ALA A 17 19.79 -10.53 -25.49
N ILE A 18 19.48 -10.62 -24.17
CA ILE A 18 19.70 -11.81 -23.36
C ILE A 18 18.89 -12.99 -23.88
N PHE A 19 17.61 -12.79 -24.21
CA PHE A 19 16.74 -13.85 -24.70
C PHE A 19 17.20 -14.43 -26.04
N ARG A 20 17.95 -13.67 -26.83
CA ARG A 20 18.50 -14.09 -28.13
C ARG A 20 19.91 -14.65 -28.08
N LEU A 21 20.55 -14.72 -26.90
CA LEU A 21 21.89 -15.29 -26.78
C LEU A 21 21.97 -16.70 -27.42
N PRO A 22 23.07 -17.04 -28.15
CA PRO A 22 23.17 -18.30 -28.86
C PRO A 22 23.41 -19.54 -27.96
N TRP A 23 23.24 -19.37 -26.67
CA TRP A 23 23.48 -20.41 -25.64
C TRP A 23 22.18 -21.09 -25.22
N PHE A 24 22.32 -22.33 -24.67
CA PHE A 24 21.22 -23.06 -24.03
C PHE A 24 19.94 -23.13 -24.85
N ASP A 25 19.70 -24.23 -25.56
CA ASP A 25 18.43 -24.56 -26.21
C ASP A 25 17.78 -23.41 -27.04
N ARG A 26 18.62 -22.61 -27.75
CA ARG A 26 18.19 -21.46 -28.56
C ARG A 26 17.05 -21.77 -29.54
N ASP A 27 17.12 -22.96 -30.18
CA ASP A 27 16.10 -23.35 -31.17
C ASP A 27 14.74 -23.54 -30.54
N ARG A 28 14.68 -24.01 -29.27
CA ARG A 28 13.43 -24.08 -28.51
C ARG A 28 12.85 -22.71 -28.29
N ARG A 29 13.67 -21.71 -27.91
CA ARG A 29 13.22 -20.33 -27.76
C ARG A 29 12.78 -19.71 -29.10
N ALA A 30 13.45 -20.02 -30.20
CA ALA A 30 13.08 -19.57 -31.53
C ALA A 30 11.71 -20.14 -31.96
N ALA A 31 11.38 -21.36 -31.53
CA ALA A 31 10.14 -22.06 -31.81
C ALA A 31 8.94 -21.52 -30.99
N LEU A 32 9.16 -20.72 -29.95
CA LEU A 32 8.07 -20.07 -29.22
C LEU A 32 7.32 -19.10 -30.12
N ASP A 33 6.05 -18.87 -29.81
CA ASP A 33 5.23 -17.89 -30.52
C ASP A 33 5.87 -16.48 -30.45
N ALA A 34 5.72 -15.67 -31.48
CA ALA A 34 6.35 -14.35 -31.56
C ALA A 34 5.94 -13.44 -30.37
N GLU A 35 4.66 -13.52 -29.97
CA GLU A 35 4.10 -12.80 -28.86
C GLU A 35 4.68 -13.24 -27.51
N GLU A 36 4.95 -14.54 -27.31
CA GLU A 36 5.60 -15.01 -26.07
C GLU A 36 7.09 -14.58 -26.04
N ARG A 37 7.77 -14.58 -27.20
CA ARG A 37 9.14 -14.03 -27.26
C ARG A 37 9.19 -12.54 -26.93
N ALA A 38 8.20 -11.78 -27.40
CA ALA A 38 8.09 -10.36 -27.07
C ALA A 38 7.82 -10.17 -25.56
N PHE A 39 6.90 -10.94 -24.96
CA PHE A 39 6.66 -10.94 -23.53
C PHE A 39 7.96 -11.19 -22.74
N TRP A 40 8.75 -12.22 -23.12
CA TRP A 40 10.00 -12.53 -22.43
C TRP A 40 11.04 -11.41 -22.57
N ALA A 41 11.11 -10.76 -23.73
CA ALA A 41 12.00 -9.60 -23.91
C ALA A 41 11.65 -8.48 -22.92
N VAL A 42 10.36 -8.17 -22.75
CA VAL A 42 9.90 -7.14 -21.80
C VAL A 42 10.10 -7.61 -20.36
N ALA A 43 9.64 -8.81 -20.01
CA ALA A 43 9.68 -9.31 -18.63
C ALA A 43 11.12 -9.41 -18.09
N ILE A 44 12.07 -9.88 -18.91
CA ILE A 44 13.50 -9.96 -18.54
C ILE A 44 14.08 -8.55 -18.40
N SER A 45 13.81 -7.63 -19.35
CA SER A 45 14.29 -6.25 -19.25
C SER A 45 13.82 -5.57 -17.97
N VAL A 46 12.52 -5.57 -17.73
CA VAL A 46 11.94 -4.90 -16.55
C VAL A 46 12.48 -5.51 -15.26
N ALA A 47 12.50 -6.84 -15.14
CA ALA A 47 13.02 -7.53 -13.95
C ALA A 47 14.51 -7.20 -13.71
N LEU A 48 15.29 -7.13 -14.78
CA LEU A 48 16.73 -6.82 -14.70
C LEU A 48 16.95 -5.35 -14.32
N SER A 49 16.28 -4.40 -14.99
CA SER A 49 16.42 -2.97 -14.71
C SER A 49 16.01 -2.63 -13.27
N VAL A 50 14.95 -3.27 -12.74
CA VAL A 50 14.55 -3.10 -11.35
C VAL A 50 15.57 -3.71 -10.38
N ALA A 51 16.14 -4.89 -10.71
CA ALA A 51 17.21 -5.50 -9.92
C ALA A 51 18.48 -4.64 -9.93
N LEU A 52 18.86 -4.07 -11.08
CA LEU A 52 19.98 -3.12 -11.20
C LEU A 52 19.74 -1.84 -10.41
N THR A 53 18.51 -1.30 -10.45
CA THR A 53 18.14 -0.14 -9.64
C THR A 53 18.32 -0.45 -8.16
N LEU A 54 17.84 -1.61 -7.69
CA LEU A 54 18.02 -2.05 -6.31
C LEU A 54 19.49 -2.21 -5.94
N LEU A 55 20.30 -2.81 -6.83
CA LEU A 55 21.74 -2.97 -6.62
C LEU A 55 22.47 -1.62 -6.58
N LEU A 56 22.23 -0.73 -7.54
CA LEU A 56 22.82 0.61 -7.56
C LEU A 56 22.42 1.43 -6.32
N ALA A 57 21.14 1.34 -5.89
CA ALA A 57 20.66 2.04 -4.71
C ALA A 57 21.22 1.44 -3.41
N SER A 58 21.49 0.14 -3.34
CA SER A 58 22.10 -0.49 -2.17
C SER A 58 23.51 0.02 -1.88
N VAL A 59 24.22 0.48 -2.91
CA VAL A 59 25.57 1.08 -2.81
C VAL A 59 25.56 2.62 -2.96
N HIS A 60 24.39 3.27 -2.83
CA HIS A 60 24.20 4.72 -2.96
C HIS A 60 24.71 5.32 -4.28
N ARG A 61 24.60 4.58 -5.38
CA ARG A 61 25.05 4.98 -6.73
C ARG A 61 23.92 5.05 -7.75
N TYR A 62 22.68 4.90 -7.32
CA TYR A 62 21.57 5.00 -8.25
C TYR A 62 21.45 6.43 -8.79
N SER A 63 21.35 6.53 -10.09
CA SER A 63 20.74 7.64 -10.81
C SER A 63 20.12 7.05 -12.09
N PHE A 64 19.11 7.70 -12.62
CA PHE A 64 18.50 7.20 -13.85
C PHE A 64 19.48 7.07 -15.02
N ARG A 65 20.50 7.95 -15.09
CA ARG A 65 21.58 7.87 -16.09
C ARG A 65 22.46 6.64 -15.87
N HIS A 66 22.85 6.33 -14.63
CA HIS A 66 23.63 5.14 -14.32
C HIS A 66 22.88 3.86 -14.66
N LEU A 67 21.56 3.80 -14.42
CA LEU A 67 20.72 2.67 -14.83
C LEU A 67 20.76 2.48 -16.34
N LEU A 68 20.54 3.55 -17.12
CA LEU A 68 20.56 3.47 -18.58
C LEU A 68 21.93 3.02 -19.13
N VAL A 69 23.01 3.50 -18.52
CA VAL A 69 24.37 3.06 -18.88
C VAL A 69 24.56 1.57 -18.56
N ALA A 70 24.10 1.11 -17.40
CA ALA A 70 24.18 -0.28 -17.00
C ALA A 70 23.36 -1.20 -17.92
N ASP A 71 22.14 -0.81 -18.27
CA ASP A 71 21.30 -1.53 -19.21
C ASP A 71 21.95 -1.62 -20.61
N LEU A 72 22.50 -0.52 -21.12
CA LEU A 72 23.21 -0.49 -22.38
C LEU A 72 24.52 -1.30 -22.33
N ALA A 73 25.24 -1.30 -21.21
CA ALA A 73 26.43 -2.13 -21.01
C ALA A 73 26.09 -3.62 -21.09
N ILE A 74 24.94 -4.04 -20.51
CA ILE A 74 24.44 -5.41 -20.62
C ILE A 74 24.11 -5.77 -22.06
N VAL A 75 23.46 -4.86 -22.80
CA VAL A 75 23.19 -5.05 -24.24
C VAL A 75 24.51 -5.21 -25.01
N ALA A 76 25.48 -4.34 -24.79
CA ALA A 76 26.78 -4.41 -25.42
C ALA A 76 27.51 -5.74 -25.09
N ALA A 77 27.52 -6.13 -23.80
CA ALA A 77 28.10 -7.40 -23.39
C ALA A 77 27.41 -8.59 -24.08
N ALA A 78 26.06 -8.58 -24.15
CA ALA A 78 25.30 -9.64 -24.84
C ALA A 78 25.64 -9.70 -26.33
N VAL A 79 25.80 -8.55 -27.02
CA VAL A 79 26.20 -8.47 -28.45
C VAL A 79 27.60 -9.02 -28.65
N ILE A 80 28.55 -8.63 -27.80
CA ILE A 80 29.97 -9.08 -27.86
C ILE A 80 30.03 -10.59 -27.62
N CYS A 81 29.41 -11.08 -26.55
CA CYS A 81 29.39 -12.50 -26.20
C CYS A 81 28.71 -13.36 -27.27
N ALA A 82 27.70 -12.82 -27.95
CA ALA A 82 27.04 -13.48 -29.07
C ALA A 82 27.81 -13.36 -30.40
N ARG A 83 28.93 -12.61 -30.42
CA ARG A 83 29.65 -12.26 -31.64
C ARG A 83 28.73 -11.72 -32.73
N GLY A 84 27.79 -10.86 -32.34
CA GLY A 84 26.77 -10.26 -33.22
C GLY A 84 25.64 -11.21 -33.66
N ARG A 85 25.66 -12.49 -33.27
CA ARG A 85 24.70 -13.52 -33.71
C ARG A 85 23.44 -13.55 -32.83
N LEU A 86 22.71 -12.44 -32.71
CA LEU A 86 21.47 -12.31 -31.91
C LEU A 86 20.19 -12.60 -32.71
N ALA A 87 20.24 -12.68 -34.06
CA ALA A 87 19.04 -13.02 -34.83
C ALA A 87 18.71 -14.51 -34.73
N PHE A 88 17.44 -14.87 -34.48
CA PHE A 88 16.99 -16.27 -34.48
C PHE A 88 17.04 -16.93 -35.89
N GLY A 89 17.16 -16.14 -36.98
CA GLY A 89 17.19 -16.64 -38.35
C GLY A 89 15.84 -17.21 -38.80
N ALA A 90 15.90 -18.13 -39.79
CA ALA A 90 14.72 -18.76 -40.39
C ALA A 90 13.95 -19.70 -39.42
N ALA A 91 14.60 -20.15 -38.34
CA ALA A 91 13.96 -20.99 -37.31
C ALA A 91 12.96 -20.21 -36.44
N ALA A 92 12.95 -18.89 -36.49
CA ALA A 92 12.02 -18.09 -35.70
C ALA A 92 10.59 -18.21 -36.23
N ARG A 93 9.66 -18.62 -35.36
CA ARG A 93 8.23 -18.62 -35.71
C ARG A 93 7.76 -17.22 -36.04
N ARG A 94 7.10 -17.05 -37.18
CA ARG A 94 6.59 -15.76 -37.63
C ARG A 94 5.40 -15.29 -36.78
N TRP A 95 5.12 -13.98 -36.80
CA TRP A 95 3.89 -13.43 -36.23
C TRP A 95 2.66 -14.06 -36.90
N SER A 96 1.68 -14.38 -36.08
CA SER A 96 0.39 -14.93 -36.50
C SER A 96 -0.76 -14.08 -35.94
N TRP A 97 -1.96 -14.29 -36.41
CA TRP A 97 -3.15 -13.62 -35.90
C TRP A 97 -3.37 -13.80 -34.39
N SER A 98 -2.78 -14.83 -33.78
CA SER A 98 -2.83 -15.04 -32.34
C SER A 98 -2.14 -13.90 -31.55
N ALA A 99 -1.23 -13.17 -32.16
CA ALA A 99 -0.58 -12.00 -31.58
C ALA A 99 -1.54 -10.83 -31.33
N ALA A 100 -2.70 -10.81 -31.98
CA ALA A 100 -3.75 -9.83 -31.68
C ALA A 100 -4.30 -9.98 -30.25
N ILE A 101 -4.31 -11.20 -29.68
CA ILE A 101 -4.87 -11.45 -28.34
C ILE A 101 -4.12 -10.66 -27.25
N PRO A 102 -2.79 -10.80 -27.07
CA PRO A 102 -2.08 -10.01 -26.08
C PRO A 102 -2.12 -8.49 -26.34
N LEU A 103 -2.21 -8.05 -27.60
CA LEU A 103 -2.39 -6.63 -27.93
C LEU A 103 -3.78 -6.12 -27.48
N VAL A 104 -4.84 -6.88 -27.69
CA VAL A 104 -6.18 -6.55 -27.19
C VAL A 104 -6.20 -6.54 -25.65
N LEU A 105 -5.55 -7.50 -25.00
CA LEU A 105 -5.43 -7.54 -23.54
C LEU A 105 -4.68 -6.30 -23.01
N VAL A 106 -3.60 -5.88 -23.66
CA VAL A 106 -2.87 -4.63 -23.31
C VAL A 106 -3.78 -3.42 -23.50
N GLY A 107 -4.48 -3.29 -24.61
CA GLY A 107 -5.43 -2.21 -24.85
C GLY A 107 -6.55 -2.16 -23.80
N LEU A 108 -7.11 -3.32 -23.45
CA LEU A 108 -8.11 -3.45 -22.40
C LEU A 108 -7.53 -3.05 -21.02
N ALA A 109 -6.30 -3.49 -20.71
CA ALA A 109 -5.63 -3.15 -19.45
C ALA A 109 -5.30 -1.65 -19.38
N ILE A 110 -4.85 -1.02 -20.46
CA ILE A 110 -4.65 0.43 -20.52
C ILE A 110 -5.95 1.17 -20.21
N TRP A 111 -7.04 0.77 -20.84
CA TRP A 111 -8.35 1.38 -20.60
C TRP A 111 -8.82 1.22 -19.14
N ARG A 112 -8.58 0.06 -18.51
CA ARG A 112 -9.10 -0.25 -17.16
C ARG A 112 -8.20 0.23 -16.02
N PHE A 113 -6.87 0.30 -16.22
CA PHE A 113 -5.88 0.52 -15.18
C PHE A 113 -5.36 1.97 -15.13
N PHE A 114 -5.74 2.80 -16.09
CA PHE A 114 -5.35 4.21 -16.13
C PHE A 114 -6.57 5.13 -16.19
N PRO A 115 -6.46 6.36 -15.67
CA PRO A 115 -5.31 6.94 -14.97
C PRO A 115 -5.10 6.35 -13.57
N PRO A 116 -3.85 6.37 -13.05
CA PRO A 116 -3.53 5.93 -11.68
C PRO A 116 -4.03 6.93 -10.63
N SER A 117 -4.09 6.52 -9.35
CA SER A 117 -4.42 7.38 -8.22
C SER A 117 -3.44 8.55 -8.06
N GLU A 118 -3.86 9.59 -7.33
CA GLU A 118 -2.99 10.69 -6.88
C GLU A 118 -2.53 10.52 -5.41
N TYR A 119 -2.61 9.30 -4.89
CA TYR A 119 -2.25 9.01 -3.51
C TYR A 119 -0.73 9.03 -3.30
N ILE A 120 -0.20 10.14 -2.78
CA ILE A 120 1.23 10.32 -2.43
C ILE A 120 1.43 10.74 -0.97
N ILE A 121 0.35 10.96 -0.21
CA ILE A 121 0.42 11.36 1.20
C ILE A 121 0.80 10.19 2.11
N GLY A 122 1.26 10.50 3.32
CA GLY A 122 1.56 9.52 4.36
C GLY A 122 0.33 8.80 4.91
N GLY A 123 0.52 8.04 5.97
CA GLY A 123 -0.55 7.41 6.75
C GLY A 123 -1.04 6.05 6.25
N LYS A 124 -0.82 5.69 4.97
CA LYS A 124 -1.15 4.38 4.39
C LYS A 124 -0.01 3.86 3.51
N ASP A 125 0.05 2.54 3.31
CA ASP A 125 1.09 1.86 2.52
C ASP A 125 1.38 2.49 1.14
N PRO A 126 0.37 2.90 0.33
CA PRO A 126 0.63 3.48 -0.99
C PRO A 126 1.52 4.71 -0.97
N GLY A 127 1.30 5.60 0.01
CA GLY A 127 2.14 6.78 0.18
C GLY A 127 3.57 6.43 0.59
N VAL A 128 3.75 5.39 1.41
CA VAL A 128 5.09 4.92 1.78
C VAL A 128 5.84 4.43 0.54
N TYR A 129 5.25 3.54 -0.27
CA TYR A 129 5.87 3.06 -1.52
C TYR A 129 6.24 4.19 -2.46
N MET A 130 5.31 5.15 -2.67
CA MET A 130 5.55 6.29 -3.57
C MET A 130 6.72 7.15 -3.09
N ASN A 131 6.73 7.52 -1.81
CA ASN A 131 7.78 8.37 -1.26
C ASN A 131 9.14 7.66 -1.17
N GLU A 132 9.19 6.36 -0.82
CA GLU A 132 10.41 5.56 -0.88
C GLU A 132 11.00 5.54 -2.30
N GLY A 133 10.17 5.27 -3.31
CA GLY A 133 10.64 5.22 -4.70
C GLY A 133 11.16 6.56 -5.20
N ILE A 134 10.47 7.65 -4.86
CA ILE A 134 10.92 9.00 -5.23
C ILE A 134 12.22 9.35 -4.51
N GLN A 135 12.38 8.97 -3.24
CA GLN A 135 13.63 9.16 -2.50
C GLN A 135 14.81 8.38 -3.12
N ILE A 136 14.58 7.14 -3.56
CA ILE A 136 15.60 6.40 -4.34
C ILE A 136 15.99 7.20 -5.59
N ALA A 137 15.00 7.76 -6.32
CA ALA A 137 15.26 8.53 -7.53
C ALA A 137 16.04 9.83 -7.26
N GLN A 138 15.72 10.53 -6.19
CA GLN A 138 16.31 11.83 -5.86
C GLN A 138 17.67 11.70 -5.14
N ARG A 139 17.82 10.72 -4.25
CA ARG A 139 19.01 10.59 -3.37
C ARG A 139 19.94 9.42 -3.72
N GLY A 140 19.50 8.52 -4.56
CA GLY A 140 20.34 7.45 -5.10
C GLY A 140 20.63 6.29 -4.16
N GLY A 141 19.94 6.19 -2.99
CA GLY A 141 20.17 5.16 -1.99
C GLY A 141 18.90 4.54 -1.43
N LEU A 142 19.01 3.33 -0.84
CA LEU A 142 17.93 2.69 -0.11
C LEU A 142 17.74 3.30 1.28
N VAL A 143 18.86 3.64 1.93
CA VAL A 143 18.86 4.35 3.21
C VAL A 143 18.85 5.85 2.91
N ILE A 144 17.84 6.53 3.41
CA ILE A 144 17.68 7.97 3.27
C ILE A 144 18.57 8.64 4.35
N ARG A 145 19.45 9.56 3.94
CA ARG A 145 20.14 10.45 4.87
C ARG A 145 19.35 11.75 4.95
N ASP A 146 18.53 11.88 5.99
CA ASP A 146 17.65 13.04 6.22
C ASP A 146 18.41 14.12 7.01
N PRO A 147 18.79 15.24 6.36
CA PRO A 147 19.58 16.27 7.03
C PRO A 147 18.79 17.00 8.13
N VAL A 148 17.46 17.00 8.01
CA VAL A 148 16.59 17.64 9.01
C VAL A 148 16.58 16.82 10.30
N VAL A 149 16.55 15.49 10.21
CA VAL A 149 16.66 14.59 11.39
C VAL A 149 18.00 14.74 12.06
N ALA A 150 19.09 14.69 11.27
CA ALA A 150 20.46 14.83 11.81
C ALA A 150 20.70 16.19 12.48
N ALA A 151 19.99 17.23 12.04
CA ALA A 151 20.18 18.58 12.55
C ALA A 151 19.49 18.84 13.91
N VAL A 152 18.44 18.07 14.26
CA VAL A 152 17.70 18.32 15.52
C VAL A 152 18.60 18.11 16.74
N PRO A 153 18.77 19.15 17.60
CA PRO A 153 19.63 19.04 18.78
C PRO A 153 19.08 18.04 19.80
N PRO A 154 19.95 17.38 20.58
CA PRO A 154 19.55 16.31 21.50
C PRO A 154 18.42 16.71 22.47
N PHE A 155 18.43 17.93 23.00
CA PHE A 155 17.43 18.43 23.95
C PHE A 155 16.01 18.50 23.33
N ALA A 156 15.91 18.71 21.98
CA ALA A 156 14.64 18.90 21.29
C ALA A 156 14.11 17.61 20.63
N ARG A 157 14.86 16.50 20.66
CA ARG A 157 14.46 15.25 19.99
C ARG A 157 13.15 14.67 20.51
N SER A 158 12.86 14.83 21.78
CA SER A 158 11.59 14.41 22.40
C SER A 158 10.36 15.07 21.80
N LEU A 159 10.52 16.29 21.21
CA LEU A 159 9.43 16.98 20.52
C LEU A 159 9.01 16.28 19.24
N PHE A 160 9.94 15.57 18.56
CA PHE A 160 9.75 15.03 17.22
C PHE A 160 10.03 13.51 17.11
N PHE A 161 11.02 13.01 17.84
CA PHE A 161 11.57 11.66 17.71
C PHE A 161 11.77 10.98 19.08
N PRO A 162 10.71 10.80 19.89
CA PRO A 162 10.88 10.11 21.16
C PRO A 162 11.36 8.67 20.94
N PRO A 163 12.19 8.11 21.83
CA PRO A 163 12.66 6.74 21.73
C PRO A 163 11.51 5.74 21.66
N TYR A 164 11.58 4.80 20.70
CA TYR A 164 10.51 3.83 20.48
C TYR A 164 10.73 2.50 21.20
N GLY A 165 11.89 2.31 21.85
CA GLY A 165 12.20 1.10 22.61
C GLY A 165 12.38 -0.17 21.78
N GLN A 166 12.66 -0.02 20.47
CA GLN A 166 12.93 -1.13 19.55
C GLN A 166 14.44 -1.28 19.35
N THR A 167 14.88 -2.51 19.02
CA THR A 167 16.32 -2.78 18.82
C THR A 167 16.78 -2.47 17.38
N ALA A 168 15.86 -2.42 16.43
CA ALA A 168 16.18 -2.23 15.02
C ALA A 168 16.13 -0.77 14.55
N TYR A 169 15.54 0.15 15.34
CA TYR A 169 15.47 1.57 15.03
C TYR A 169 15.26 2.42 16.28
N ASP A 170 15.76 3.66 16.25
CA ASP A 170 15.72 4.60 17.37
C ASP A 170 14.32 5.19 17.56
N SER A 171 13.68 5.61 16.43
CA SER A 171 12.39 6.31 16.46
C SER A 171 11.70 6.25 15.09
N LEU A 172 10.55 6.94 14.96
CA LEU A 172 9.81 7.14 13.72
C LEU A 172 10.05 8.53 13.17
N ARG A 173 10.36 8.61 11.87
CA ARG A 173 10.41 9.87 11.13
C ARG A 173 9.01 10.32 10.71
N PHE A 174 8.29 9.42 10.08
CA PHE A 174 6.89 9.48 9.70
C PHE A 174 6.28 8.09 9.87
N MET A 175 4.96 7.97 9.80
CA MET A 175 4.33 6.66 9.73
C MET A 175 4.83 5.92 8.48
N GLY A 176 5.45 4.75 8.70
CA GLY A 176 6.07 3.96 7.63
C GLY A 176 7.52 4.34 7.29
N PHE A 177 8.17 5.20 8.08
CA PHE A 177 9.59 5.55 7.92
C PHE A 177 10.29 5.48 9.28
N PHE A 178 11.27 4.61 9.41
CA PHE A 178 12.02 4.34 10.63
C PHE A 178 13.34 5.09 10.65
N ILE A 179 13.63 5.81 11.73
CA ILE A 179 14.95 6.39 12.00
C ILE A 179 15.81 5.28 12.60
N THR A 180 16.76 4.76 11.84
CA THR A 180 17.68 3.74 12.33
C THR A 180 18.82 4.33 13.17
N HIS A 181 19.27 5.55 12.82
CA HIS A 181 20.30 6.27 13.56
C HIS A 181 19.98 7.77 13.56
N VAL A 182 19.51 8.29 14.70
CA VAL A 182 19.08 9.70 14.81
C VAL A 182 20.23 10.68 14.64
N ASN A 183 21.45 10.33 15.06
CA ASN A 183 22.62 11.23 14.97
C ASN A 183 23.09 11.45 13.53
N THR A 184 22.96 10.46 12.66
CA THR A 184 23.34 10.51 11.24
C THR A 184 22.17 10.85 10.33
N GLY A 185 20.95 10.88 10.88
CA GLY A 185 19.72 11.08 10.12
C GLY A 185 19.39 9.93 9.19
N GLU A 186 19.83 8.70 9.49
CA GLU A 186 19.52 7.53 8.67
C GLU A 186 18.08 7.11 8.88
N VAL A 187 17.33 7.07 7.77
CA VAL A 187 15.92 6.70 7.72
C VAL A 187 15.71 5.61 6.67
N VAL A 188 14.93 4.60 7.01
CA VAL A 188 14.57 3.50 6.12
C VAL A 188 13.05 3.40 6.02
N GLY A 189 12.54 3.22 4.81
CA GLY A 189 11.11 2.96 4.62
C GLY A 189 10.69 1.61 5.16
N GLN A 190 9.40 1.47 5.43
CA GLN A 190 8.84 0.28 6.06
C GLN A 190 8.88 -0.95 5.16
N PHE A 191 8.85 -0.77 3.83
CA PHE A 191 8.65 -1.89 2.91
C PHE A 191 9.90 -2.26 2.13
N PRO A 192 10.03 -3.54 1.69
CA PRO A 192 11.12 -3.94 0.80
C PRO A 192 11.09 -3.17 -0.53
N HIS A 193 12.28 -2.83 -1.02
CA HIS A 193 12.49 -1.76 -1.99
C HIS A 193 12.33 -2.16 -3.48
N LEU A 194 11.94 -3.41 -3.83
CA LEU A 194 11.83 -3.77 -5.26
C LEU A 194 10.72 -2.98 -5.98
N PHE A 195 9.56 -2.81 -5.35
CA PHE A 195 8.50 -1.98 -5.92
C PHE A 195 8.88 -0.48 -5.90
N PRO A 196 9.38 0.10 -4.79
CA PRO A 196 9.98 1.44 -4.80
C PRO A 196 11.04 1.66 -5.88
N ALA A 197 11.91 0.68 -6.16
CA ALA A 197 12.88 0.76 -7.25
C ALA A 197 12.21 0.93 -8.62
N SER A 198 11.10 0.25 -8.87
CA SER A 198 10.33 0.43 -10.11
C SER A 198 9.64 1.80 -10.19
N ILE A 199 9.20 2.36 -9.06
CA ILE A 199 8.70 3.74 -8.97
C ILE A 199 9.82 4.73 -9.28
N ALA A 200 11.05 4.50 -8.79
CA ALA A 200 12.21 5.32 -9.10
C ALA A 200 12.54 5.34 -10.60
N ILE A 201 12.42 4.20 -11.29
CA ILE A 201 12.55 4.14 -12.75
C ILE A 201 11.48 4.99 -13.44
N GLY A 202 10.21 4.80 -13.03
CA GLY A 202 9.10 5.60 -13.56
C GLY A 202 9.31 7.09 -13.35
N TYR A 203 9.79 7.50 -12.18
CA TYR A 203 10.14 8.89 -11.87
C TYR A 203 11.27 9.41 -12.80
N GLY A 204 12.27 8.61 -13.07
CA GLY A 204 13.35 8.96 -14.01
C GLY A 204 12.86 9.16 -15.45
N ILE A 205 11.79 8.48 -15.87
CA ILE A 205 11.21 8.58 -17.22
C ILE A 205 10.34 9.82 -17.37
N ASP A 206 9.42 10.10 -16.44
CA ASP A 206 8.38 11.14 -16.57
C ASP A 206 8.00 11.76 -15.20
N GLY A 207 8.97 11.97 -14.33
CA GLY A 207 8.76 12.58 -13.02
C GLY A 207 7.67 11.87 -12.21
N LEU A 208 6.89 12.64 -11.46
CA LEU A 208 5.81 12.12 -10.61
C LEU A 208 4.75 11.35 -11.41
N THR A 209 4.46 11.77 -12.64
CA THR A 209 3.52 11.08 -13.53
C THR A 209 3.99 9.68 -13.89
N GLY A 210 5.28 9.53 -14.23
CA GLY A 210 5.88 8.22 -14.51
C GLY A 210 5.92 7.32 -13.27
N ALA A 211 6.25 7.87 -12.11
CA ALA A 211 6.24 7.16 -10.83
C ALA A 211 4.86 6.55 -10.54
N ARG A 212 3.79 7.31 -10.69
CA ARG A 212 2.40 6.86 -10.47
C ARG A 212 1.96 5.75 -11.42
N ARG A 213 2.45 5.77 -12.68
CA ARG A 213 2.13 4.76 -13.71
C ARG A 213 2.76 3.39 -13.47
N ALA A 214 3.79 3.29 -12.63
CA ALA A 214 4.53 2.04 -12.40
C ALA A 214 3.61 0.88 -11.98
N THR A 215 2.63 1.11 -11.11
CA THR A 215 1.67 0.10 -10.64
C THR A 215 0.86 -0.49 -11.78
N GLY A 216 0.28 0.36 -12.63
CA GLY A 216 -0.51 -0.08 -13.79
C GLY A 216 0.30 -0.88 -14.81
N VAL A 217 1.59 -0.53 -15.01
CA VAL A 217 2.51 -1.27 -15.88
C VAL A 217 2.74 -2.69 -15.33
N TRP A 218 2.99 -2.83 -14.03
CA TRP A 218 3.13 -4.14 -13.40
C TRP A 218 1.85 -4.97 -13.48
N ALA A 219 0.68 -4.35 -13.30
CA ALA A 219 -0.61 -5.04 -13.44
C ALA A 219 -0.81 -5.56 -14.87
N MET A 220 -0.44 -4.79 -15.92
CA MET A 220 -0.47 -5.25 -17.31
C MET A 220 0.47 -6.44 -17.55
N LEU A 221 1.69 -6.38 -17.04
CA LEU A 221 2.64 -7.50 -17.13
C LEU A 221 2.11 -8.75 -16.40
N GLY A 222 1.43 -8.57 -15.26
CA GLY A 222 0.78 -9.64 -14.52
C GLY A 222 -0.33 -10.33 -15.33
N VAL A 223 -1.19 -9.55 -15.97
CA VAL A 223 -2.23 -10.08 -16.87
C VAL A 223 -1.64 -10.88 -18.03
N LEU A 224 -0.57 -10.36 -18.65
CA LEU A 224 0.13 -11.07 -19.74
C LEU A 224 0.82 -12.34 -19.23
N ALA A 225 1.43 -12.32 -18.06
CA ALA A 225 2.04 -13.51 -17.46
C ALA A 225 0.99 -14.61 -17.20
N VAL A 226 -0.18 -14.24 -16.64
CA VAL A 226 -1.32 -15.16 -16.47
C VAL A 226 -1.82 -15.69 -17.80
N TYR A 227 -1.90 -14.84 -18.83
CA TYR A 227 -2.27 -15.25 -20.19
C TYR A 227 -1.33 -16.35 -20.72
N PHE A 228 -0.01 -16.12 -20.68
CA PHE A 228 0.95 -17.08 -21.23
C PHE A 228 1.05 -18.37 -20.41
N VAL A 229 0.89 -18.31 -19.09
CA VAL A 229 0.70 -19.53 -18.25
C VAL A 229 -0.53 -20.29 -18.72
N GLY A 230 -1.65 -19.60 -18.90
CA GLY A 230 -2.90 -20.19 -19.41
C GLY A 230 -2.74 -20.81 -20.80
N VAL A 231 -2.10 -20.12 -21.75
CA VAL A 231 -1.81 -20.63 -23.11
C VAL A 231 -1.05 -21.95 -23.04
N ARG A 232 -0.01 -21.99 -22.20
CA ARG A 232 0.83 -23.18 -22.06
C ARG A 232 0.11 -24.36 -21.41
N VAL A 233 -0.69 -24.11 -20.38
CA VAL A 233 -1.29 -25.18 -19.56
C VAL A 233 -2.60 -25.69 -20.17
N VAL A 234 -3.51 -24.79 -20.57
CA VAL A 234 -4.88 -25.13 -20.95
C VAL A 234 -5.27 -24.67 -22.37
N GLY A 235 -4.42 -23.87 -23.02
CA GLY A 235 -4.63 -23.39 -24.39
C GLY A 235 -5.06 -21.93 -24.50
N ARG A 236 -4.94 -21.37 -25.71
CA ARG A 236 -5.10 -19.94 -25.99
C ARG A 236 -6.47 -19.37 -25.58
N THR A 237 -7.56 -20.06 -25.93
CA THR A 237 -8.92 -19.62 -25.62
C THR A 237 -9.17 -19.50 -24.12
N ALA A 238 -8.79 -20.51 -23.36
CA ALA A 238 -8.93 -20.49 -21.90
C ALA A 238 -7.96 -19.46 -21.26
N GLY A 239 -6.73 -19.36 -21.76
CA GLY A 239 -5.77 -18.33 -21.30
C GLY A 239 -6.28 -16.91 -21.57
N ALA A 240 -6.82 -16.64 -22.76
CA ALA A 240 -7.41 -15.35 -23.11
C ALA A 240 -8.63 -15.01 -22.24
N ALA A 241 -9.51 -15.98 -22.01
CA ALA A 241 -10.68 -15.80 -21.14
C ALA A 241 -10.25 -15.48 -19.70
N ALA A 242 -9.30 -16.23 -19.14
CA ALA A 242 -8.79 -16.01 -17.79
C ALA A 242 -8.18 -14.59 -17.64
N ALA A 243 -7.32 -14.18 -18.59
CA ALA A 243 -6.69 -12.86 -18.58
C ALA A 243 -7.72 -11.73 -18.76
N THR A 244 -8.74 -11.93 -19.61
CA THR A 244 -9.84 -10.96 -19.77
C THR A 244 -10.66 -10.85 -18.49
N LEU A 245 -11.07 -11.96 -17.87
CA LEU A 245 -11.80 -11.96 -16.62
C LEU A 245 -10.98 -11.28 -15.50
N LEU A 246 -9.67 -11.53 -15.44
CA LEU A 246 -8.77 -10.88 -14.49
C LEU A 246 -8.74 -9.37 -14.72
N THR A 247 -8.56 -8.92 -15.96
CA THR A 247 -8.50 -7.49 -16.31
C THR A 247 -9.80 -6.75 -15.98
N LEU A 248 -10.94 -7.43 -16.05
CA LEU A 248 -12.25 -6.86 -15.75
C LEU A 248 -12.62 -6.92 -14.25
N ASN A 249 -11.92 -7.75 -13.44
CA ASN A 249 -12.25 -7.95 -12.06
C ASN A 249 -11.92 -6.71 -11.21
N VAL A 250 -12.84 -6.34 -10.32
CA VAL A 250 -12.72 -5.13 -9.48
C VAL A 250 -11.46 -5.10 -8.62
N ILE A 251 -11.02 -6.25 -8.07
CA ILE A 251 -9.78 -6.33 -7.27
C ILE A 251 -8.58 -5.95 -8.15
N GLN A 252 -8.48 -6.51 -9.35
CA GLN A 252 -7.38 -6.23 -10.27
C GLN A 252 -7.38 -4.76 -10.70
N VAL A 253 -8.55 -4.21 -11.03
CA VAL A 253 -8.70 -2.81 -11.45
C VAL A 253 -8.31 -1.86 -10.31
N TRP A 254 -8.80 -2.08 -9.10
CA TRP A 254 -8.49 -1.25 -7.95
C TRP A 254 -6.99 -1.20 -7.68
N PHE A 255 -6.37 -2.37 -7.55
CA PHE A 255 -4.95 -2.44 -7.22
C PHE A 255 -4.00 -2.19 -8.40
N ALA A 256 -4.47 -2.16 -9.63
CA ALA A 256 -3.71 -1.66 -10.76
C ALA A 256 -3.60 -0.13 -10.75
N LYS A 257 -4.57 0.57 -10.15
CA LYS A 257 -4.59 2.04 -10.03
C LYS A 257 -4.02 2.55 -8.71
N TYR A 258 -4.01 1.74 -7.67
CA TYR A 258 -3.64 2.10 -6.30
C TYR A 258 -2.27 1.50 -5.94
N PRO A 259 -1.24 2.32 -5.58
CA PRO A 259 0.12 1.81 -5.39
C PRO A 259 0.22 0.69 -4.36
N ASN A 260 0.72 -0.47 -4.81
CA ASN A 260 0.87 -1.65 -3.96
C ASN A 260 1.88 -2.65 -4.56
N SER A 261 2.46 -3.47 -3.72
CA SER A 261 3.44 -4.47 -4.12
C SER A 261 2.83 -5.78 -4.64
N GLU A 262 1.53 -5.99 -4.46
CA GLU A 262 0.82 -7.22 -4.80
C GLU A 262 0.74 -7.47 -6.30
N VAL A 263 0.55 -6.43 -7.11
CA VAL A 263 0.56 -6.55 -8.58
C VAL A 263 1.96 -6.85 -9.11
N VAL A 264 3.00 -6.34 -8.45
CA VAL A 264 4.40 -6.66 -8.77
C VAL A 264 4.68 -8.14 -8.49
N MET A 265 4.25 -8.61 -7.33
CA MET A 265 4.34 -10.03 -6.96
C MET A 265 3.58 -10.92 -7.95
N GLN A 266 2.36 -10.54 -8.36
CA GLN A 266 1.58 -11.26 -9.38
C GLN A 266 2.37 -11.42 -10.68
N ALA A 267 2.91 -10.32 -11.21
CA ALA A 267 3.63 -10.32 -12.48
C ALA A 267 4.88 -11.20 -12.44
N LEU A 268 5.73 -10.99 -11.41
CA LEU A 268 6.98 -11.75 -11.27
C LEU A 268 6.74 -13.21 -10.96
N LEU A 269 5.75 -13.54 -10.12
CA LEU A 269 5.44 -14.92 -9.76
C LEU A 269 4.89 -15.71 -10.95
N PHE A 270 3.91 -15.17 -11.71
CA PHE A 270 3.38 -15.87 -12.87
C PHE A 270 4.43 -15.99 -13.98
N ALA A 271 5.30 -15.00 -14.17
CA ALA A 271 6.47 -15.13 -15.06
C ALA A 271 7.45 -16.20 -14.55
N ALA A 272 7.72 -16.27 -13.24
CA ALA A 272 8.57 -17.29 -12.63
C ALA A 272 7.97 -18.70 -12.78
N LEU A 273 6.65 -18.86 -12.60
CA LEU A 273 5.94 -20.14 -12.81
C LEU A 273 6.03 -20.57 -14.27
N LEU A 274 5.81 -19.67 -15.22
CA LEU A 274 5.97 -19.96 -16.65
C LEU A 274 7.41 -20.37 -16.97
N ALA A 275 8.42 -19.65 -16.47
CA ALA A 275 9.83 -19.98 -16.65
C ALA A 275 10.18 -21.34 -15.99
N ASN A 276 9.66 -21.60 -14.79
CA ASN A 276 9.85 -22.87 -14.08
C ASN A 276 9.31 -24.05 -14.88
N ALA A 277 8.11 -23.91 -15.45
CA ALA A 277 7.52 -24.94 -16.28
C ALA A 277 8.31 -25.16 -17.59
N ARG A 278 8.76 -24.08 -18.24
CA ARG A 278 9.65 -24.15 -19.41
C ARG A 278 10.97 -24.86 -19.07
N ALA A 279 11.54 -24.62 -17.89
CA ALA A 279 12.78 -25.22 -17.44
C ALA A 279 12.68 -26.70 -17.12
N HIS A 280 11.70 -27.07 -16.30
CA HIS A 280 11.66 -28.37 -15.63
C HIS A 280 10.68 -29.36 -16.29
N VAL A 281 9.66 -28.87 -16.99
CA VAL A 281 8.71 -29.71 -17.74
C VAL A 281 9.07 -29.76 -19.22
N ASP A 282 9.26 -28.61 -19.87
CA ASP A 282 9.61 -28.56 -21.30
C ASP A 282 11.11 -28.80 -21.54
N GLY A 283 11.95 -28.73 -20.48
CA GLY A 283 13.35 -29.08 -20.51
C GLY A 283 14.28 -28.03 -21.11
N ASP A 284 13.85 -26.77 -21.27
CA ASP A 284 14.68 -25.67 -21.78
C ASP A 284 15.59 -25.11 -20.68
N ARG A 285 16.92 -25.28 -20.85
CA ARG A 285 17.92 -24.93 -19.85
C ARG A 285 18.05 -23.43 -19.60
N PHE A 286 17.68 -22.58 -20.56
CA PHE A 286 17.73 -21.13 -20.43
C PHE A 286 16.79 -20.64 -19.33
N PHE A 287 15.61 -21.22 -19.20
CA PHE A 287 14.61 -20.76 -18.25
C PHE A 287 14.89 -21.17 -16.80
N ALA A 288 15.81 -22.10 -16.53
CA ALA A 288 16.07 -22.53 -15.15
C ALA A 288 16.69 -21.41 -14.29
N PRO A 289 17.81 -20.78 -14.65
CA PRO A 289 18.32 -19.64 -13.90
C PRO A 289 17.36 -18.43 -13.91
N LEU A 290 16.62 -18.22 -15.00
CA LEU A 290 15.61 -17.14 -15.08
C LEU A 290 14.47 -17.36 -14.09
N ALA A 291 13.93 -18.58 -13.97
CA ALA A 291 12.89 -18.90 -13.01
C ALA A 291 13.36 -18.65 -11.56
N ALA A 292 14.58 -19.08 -11.23
CA ALA A 292 15.20 -18.87 -9.92
C ALA A 292 15.41 -17.38 -9.63
N PHE A 293 15.86 -16.60 -10.61
CA PHE A 293 16.05 -15.15 -10.50
C PHE A 293 14.72 -14.44 -10.24
N LEU A 294 13.69 -14.69 -11.07
CA LEU A 294 12.35 -14.08 -10.91
C LEU A 294 11.71 -14.45 -9.57
N LEU A 295 11.81 -15.72 -9.15
CA LEU A 295 11.31 -16.19 -7.86
C LEU A 295 12.09 -15.54 -6.70
N GLY A 296 13.40 -15.42 -6.83
CA GLY A 296 14.26 -14.76 -5.85
C GLY A 296 13.98 -13.28 -5.68
N LEU A 297 13.61 -12.55 -6.75
CA LEU A 297 13.22 -11.14 -6.67
C LEU A 297 12.01 -10.92 -5.75
N LEU A 298 11.14 -11.91 -5.59
CA LEU A 298 9.98 -11.81 -4.68
C LEU A 298 10.38 -11.57 -3.23
N LEU A 299 11.55 -12.04 -2.80
CA LEU A 299 12.08 -11.83 -1.45
C LEU A 299 12.39 -10.35 -1.14
N PHE A 300 12.55 -9.52 -2.19
CA PHE A 300 12.78 -8.07 -2.10
C PHE A 300 11.49 -7.26 -2.26
N ILE A 301 10.32 -7.94 -2.28
CA ILE A 301 8.99 -7.30 -2.38
C ILE A 301 8.21 -7.43 -1.09
N ARG A 302 8.09 -8.69 -0.58
CA ARG A 302 7.16 -9.03 0.51
C ARG A 302 7.61 -10.27 1.24
N PHE A 303 7.24 -10.32 2.51
CA PHE A 303 7.55 -11.49 3.35
C PHE A 303 6.75 -12.74 2.95
N ASP A 304 5.51 -12.58 2.47
CA ASP A 304 4.67 -13.70 2.00
C ASP A 304 5.15 -14.36 0.68
N ALA A 305 6.21 -13.82 0.06
CA ALA A 305 6.98 -14.49 -1.00
C ALA A 305 7.48 -15.90 -0.59
N VAL A 306 7.68 -16.14 0.71
CA VAL A 306 8.03 -17.46 1.24
C VAL A 306 6.98 -18.52 0.87
N LEU A 307 5.69 -18.15 0.81
CA LEU A 307 4.62 -19.05 0.38
C LEU A 307 4.78 -19.44 -1.10
N ALA A 308 5.20 -18.50 -1.96
CA ALA A 308 5.48 -18.80 -3.36
C ALA A 308 6.65 -19.77 -3.51
N ILE A 309 7.74 -19.53 -2.76
CA ILE A 309 8.90 -20.42 -2.74
C ILE A 309 8.49 -21.81 -2.23
N ALA A 310 7.70 -21.91 -1.16
CA ALA A 310 7.18 -23.18 -0.64
C ALA A 310 6.32 -23.91 -1.68
N GLY A 311 5.39 -23.22 -2.35
CA GLY A 311 4.54 -23.81 -3.39
C GLY A 311 5.34 -24.33 -4.59
N VAL A 312 6.29 -23.52 -5.10
CA VAL A 312 7.16 -23.92 -6.21
C VAL A 312 8.06 -25.09 -5.79
N SER A 313 8.66 -25.04 -4.59
CA SER A 313 9.50 -26.14 -4.07
C SER A 313 8.71 -27.43 -3.92
N ALA A 314 7.49 -27.36 -3.37
CA ALA A 314 6.61 -28.53 -3.29
C ALA A 314 6.28 -29.10 -4.68
N GLY A 315 6.04 -28.24 -5.67
CA GLY A 315 5.84 -28.62 -7.07
C GLY A 315 7.04 -29.30 -7.69
N LEU A 316 8.25 -28.80 -7.40
CA LEU A 316 9.49 -29.40 -7.88
C LEU A 316 9.76 -30.76 -7.22
N VAL A 317 9.55 -30.87 -5.89
CA VAL A 317 9.70 -32.16 -5.17
C VAL A 317 8.73 -33.19 -5.73
N LEU A 318 7.47 -32.80 -5.93
CA LEU A 318 6.48 -33.71 -6.49
C LEU A 318 6.82 -34.09 -7.95
N GLY A 319 7.31 -33.11 -8.73
CA GLY A 319 7.82 -33.33 -10.10
C GLY A 319 8.98 -34.29 -10.16
N LEU A 320 9.94 -34.23 -9.21
CA LEU A 320 11.02 -35.21 -9.07
C LEU A 320 10.48 -36.61 -8.86
N CYS A 321 9.46 -36.77 -8.02
CA CYS A 321 8.83 -38.10 -7.78
C CYS A 321 8.13 -38.63 -9.04
N TYR A 322 7.79 -37.75 -9.98
CA TYR A 322 7.20 -38.11 -11.30
C TYR A 322 8.25 -38.21 -12.43
N GLY A 323 9.53 -38.11 -12.11
CA GLY A 323 10.63 -38.27 -13.07
C GLY A 323 11.08 -36.96 -13.75
N GLN A 324 10.59 -35.78 -13.32
CA GLN A 324 11.14 -34.50 -13.74
C GLN A 324 12.53 -34.27 -13.10
N ARG A 325 13.37 -33.45 -13.73
CA ARG A 325 14.72 -33.15 -13.24
C ARG A 325 14.84 -31.70 -12.82
N VAL A 326 15.27 -31.43 -11.59
CA VAL A 326 15.64 -30.09 -11.15
C VAL A 326 17.03 -29.73 -11.70
N ARG A 327 17.15 -28.57 -12.28
CA ARG A 327 18.40 -28.10 -12.90
C ARG A 327 19.32 -27.49 -11.84
N ALA A 328 20.62 -27.84 -11.92
CA ALA A 328 21.64 -27.28 -11.01
C ALA A 328 21.73 -25.75 -11.08
N SER A 329 21.56 -25.15 -12.26
CA SER A 329 21.55 -23.68 -12.44
C SER A 329 20.38 -23.01 -11.73
N PHE A 330 19.22 -23.70 -11.61
CA PHE A 330 18.11 -23.20 -10.80
C PHE A 330 18.51 -23.16 -9.32
N LEU A 331 19.08 -24.23 -8.80
CA LEU A 331 19.51 -24.32 -7.38
C LEU A 331 20.61 -23.31 -7.06
N ALA A 332 21.60 -23.16 -7.94
CA ALA A 332 22.71 -22.21 -7.74
C ALA A 332 22.22 -20.76 -7.67
N VAL A 333 21.35 -20.35 -8.63
CA VAL A 333 20.79 -18.99 -8.64
C VAL A 333 19.84 -18.78 -7.48
N SER A 334 18.99 -19.79 -7.12
CA SER A 334 18.13 -19.70 -5.94
C SER A 334 18.93 -19.51 -4.65
N GLY A 335 20.02 -20.28 -4.46
CA GLY A 335 20.92 -20.13 -3.32
C GLY A 335 21.55 -18.74 -3.25
N GLY A 336 22.03 -18.23 -4.38
CA GLY A 336 22.58 -16.87 -4.48
C GLY A 336 21.54 -15.80 -4.13
N MET A 337 20.32 -15.90 -4.67
CA MET A 337 19.23 -14.93 -4.38
C MET A 337 18.78 -15.00 -2.92
N ILE A 338 18.71 -16.18 -2.31
CA ILE A 338 18.40 -16.35 -0.87
C ILE A 338 19.49 -15.69 -0.03
N ALA A 339 20.77 -15.91 -0.35
CA ALA A 339 21.88 -15.29 0.36
C ALA A 339 21.84 -13.76 0.26
N LEU A 340 21.60 -13.21 -0.94
CA LEU A 340 21.44 -11.77 -1.15
C LEU A 340 20.23 -11.21 -0.38
N ALA A 341 19.10 -11.93 -0.38
CA ALA A 341 17.92 -11.52 0.37
C ALA A 341 18.17 -11.56 1.89
N ALA A 342 18.92 -12.53 2.40
CA ALA A 342 19.31 -12.59 3.81
C ALA A 342 20.19 -11.40 4.20
N LEU A 343 21.21 -11.06 3.40
CA LEU A 343 22.05 -9.87 3.62
C LEU A 343 21.22 -8.59 3.59
N TYR A 344 20.28 -8.47 2.66
CA TYR A 344 19.39 -7.33 2.54
C TYR A 344 18.43 -7.19 3.73
N LEU A 345 17.78 -8.27 4.16
CA LEU A 345 16.81 -8.28 5.25
C LEU A 345 17.48 -8.09 6.62
N LEU A 346 18.67 -8.63 6.83
CA LEU A 346 19.43 -8.48 8.07
C LEU A 346 20.23 -7.17 8.12
N GLY A 347 20.49 -6.55 6.96
CA GLY A 347 21.14 -5.25 6.81
C GLY A 347 20.11 -4.11 6.79
N PRO A 348 19.94 -3.44 5.62
CA PRO A 348 19.12 -2.22 5.52
C PRO A 348 17.66 -2.42 5.89
N MET A 349 17.10 -3.63 5.72
CA MET A 349 15.69 -3.92 6.02
C MET A 349 15.47 -4.62 7.37
N ARG A 350 16.42 -4.54 8.28
CA ARG A 350 16.28 -5.09 9.64
C ARG A 350 15.01 -4.60 10.36
N PRO A 351 14.59 -3.32 10.30
CA PRO A 351 13.34 -2.86 10.91
C PRO A 351 12.10 -3.60 10.40
N TYR A 352 12.09 -3.98 9.12
CA TYR A 352 11.01 -4.78 8.53
C TYR A 352 11.09 -6.26 8.95
N ALA A 353 12.29 -6.82 8.96
CA ALA A 353 12.52 -8.25 9.20
C ALA A 353 12.35 -8.66 10.68
N GLU A 354 12.56 -7.73 11.61
CA GLU A 354 12.53 -8.01 13.05
C GLU A 354 11.20 -8.62 13.51
N ARG A 355 10.06 -8.05 13.10
CA ARG A 355 8.74 -8.55 13.50
C ARG A 355 8.47 -10.00 13.05
N PRO A 356 8.66 -10.37 11.76
CA PRO A 356 8.55 -11.76 11.34
C PRO A 356 9.52 -12.70 12.04
N ILE A 357 10.77 -12.27 12.24
CA ILE A 357 11.78 -13.09 12.94
C ILE A 357 11.34 -13.35 14.38
N THR A 358 10.94 -12.28 15.11
CA THR A 358 10.44 -12.42 16.49
C THR A 358 9.22 -13.32 16.54
N PHE A 359 8.29 -13.22 15.58
CA PHE A 359 7.14 -14.09 15.48
C PHE A 359 7.57 -15.58 15.33
N PHE A 360 8.53 -15.88 14.45
CA PHE A 360 9.04 -17.25 14.31
C PHE A 360 9.73 -17.76 15.58
N MET A 361 10.44 -16.89 16.29
CA MET A 361 11.09 -17.25 17.56
C MET A 361 10.09 -17.50 18.71
N THR A 362 8.88 -16.96 18.61
CA THR A 362 7.79 -17.18 19.59
C THR A 362 6.91 -18.39 19.27
N LEU A 363 7.16 -19.07 18.15
CA LEU A 363 6.41 -20.29 17.80
C LEU A 363 6.67 -21.42 18.81
N PRO A 364 5.62 -22.15 19.23
CA PRO A 364 5.78 -23.34 20.05
C PRO A 364 6.74 -24.34 19.40
N SER A 365 7.57 -25.00 20.21
CA SER A 365 8.60 -25.94 19.74
C SER A 365 8.03 -27.07 18.85
N TRP A 366 6.79 -27.52 19.10
CA TRP A 366 6.13 -28.53 18.26
C TRP A 366 5.82 -28.00 16.84
N GLN A 367 5.47 -26.72 16.67
CA GLN A 367 5.25 -26.13 15.34
C GLN A 367 6.57 -25.98 14.57
N VAL A 368 7.63 -25.55 15.25
CA VAL A 368 8.99 -25.52 14.68
C VAL A 368 9.43 -26.93 14.30
N GLY A 369 9.15 -27.93 15.15
CA GLY A 369 9.42 -29.35 14.88
C GLY A 369 8.67 -29.85 13.65
N ILE A 370 7.41 -29.52 13.44
CA ILE A 370 6.64 -29.87 12.23
C ILE A 370 7.27 -29.22 10.99
N LEU A 371 7.59 -27.93 11.04
CA LEU A 371 8.23 -27.23 9.92
C LEU A 371 9.58 -27.86 9.56
N ALA A 372 10.40 -28.18 10.57
CA ALA A 372 11.66 -28.87 10.38
C ALA A 372 11.47 -30.28 9.80
N ALA A 373 10.50 -31.06 10.31
CA ALA A 373 10.19 -32.39 9.79
C ALA A 373 9.72 -32.37 8.33
N VAL A 374 8.89 -31.40 7.96
CA VAL A 374 8.44 -31.18 6.56
C VAL A 374 9.63 -30.84 5.67
N ALA A 375 10.52 -29.94 6.12
CA ALA A 375 11.72 -29.54 5.37
C ALA A 375 12.69 -30.74 5.21
N CYS A 376 13.00 -31.44 6.31
CA CYS A 376 13.86 -32.63 6.28
C CYS A 376 13.24 -33.75 5.43
N GLY A 377 11.92 -33.97 5.55
CA GLY A 377 11.20 -34.96 4.73
C GLY A 377 11.28 -34.60 3.24
N GLY A 378 11.12 -33.33 2.88
CA GLY A 378 11.32 -32.82 1.51
C GLY A 378 12.74 -33.11 1.00
N ILE A 379 13.76 -32.79 1.79
CA ILE A 379 15.17 -33.04 1.45
C ILE A 379 15.44 -34.56 1.31
N ALA A 380 14.91 -35.37 2.23
CA ALA A 380 15.04 -36.83 2.19
C ALA A 380 14.39 -37.41 0.93
N VAL A 381 13.19 -36.93 0.56
CA VAL A 381 12.50 -37.32 -0.69
C VAL A 381 13.33 -36.96 -1.90
N VAL A 382 13.89 -35.74 -1.96
CA VAL A 382 14.79 -35.32 -3.05
C VAL A 382 16.02 -36.23 -3.11
N GLY A 383 16.68 -36.46 -1.98
CA GLY A 383 17.87 -37.34 -1.92
C GLY A 383 17.58 -38.78 -2.28
N TRP A 384 16.44 -39.33 -1.84
CA TRP A 384 16.00 -40.66 -2.18
C TRP A 384 15.63 -40.82 -3.67
N GLN A 385 14.86 -39.86 -4.20
CA GLN A 385 14.41 -39.88 -5.60
C GLN A 385 15.55 -39.62 -6.60
N SER A 386 16.56 -38.83 -6.20
CA SER A 386 17.75 -38.60 -7.05
C SER A 386 18.55 -39.88 -7.29
N ARG A 387 18.41 -40.86 -6.40
CA ARG A 387 19.03 -42.20 -6.53
C ARG A 387 18.18 -43.21 -7.30
N ARG A 388 16.91 -42.90 -7.62
CA ARG A 388 16.01 -43.77 -8.36
C ARG A 388 15.93 -43.36 -9.83
N ALA A 389 16.07 -44.32 -10.72
CA ALA A 389 16.04 -44.06 -12.18
C ALA A 389 14.64 -44.00 -12.78
N ALA A 390 13.58 -44.44 -12.06
CA ALA A 390 12.25 -44.55 -12.62
C ALA A 390 11.21 -43.73 -11.87
N PRO A 391 10.27 -43.04 -12.59
CA PRO A 391 9.15 -42.37 -11.99
C PRO A 391 8.22 -43.35 -11.23
N SER A 392 7.57 -42.85 -10.14
CA SER A 392 6.59 -43.64 -9.40
C SER A 392 5.20 -43.55 -10.06
N PRO A 393 4.67 -44.63 -10.66
CA PRO A 393 3.35 -44.61 -11.28
C PRO A 393 2.21 -44.29 -10.29
N ALA A 394 2.36 -44.73 -9.04
CA ALA A 394 1.40 -44.51 -7.98
C ALA A 394 1.31 -43.01 -7.64
N ILE A 395 2.46 -42.35 -7.47
CA ILE A 395 2.49 -40.90 -7.22
C ILE A 395 1.91 -40.14 -8.41
N GLY A 396 2.28 -40.53 -9.63
CA GLY A 396 1.76 -39.94 -10.85
C GLY A 396 0.23 -39.92 -10.93
N ARG A 397 -0.39 -41.03 -10.46
CA ARG A 397 -1.85 -41.21 -10.51
C ARG A 397 -2.57 -40.60 -9.31
N TRP A 398 -2.08 -40.82 -8.08
CA TRP A 398 -2.84 -40.54 -6.87
C TRP A 398 -2.56 -39.18 -6.25
N ALA A 399 -1.35 -38.63 -6.39
CA ALA A 399 -1.05 -37.32 -5.81
C ALA A 399 -1.94 -36.19 -6.32
N PRO A 400 -2.18 -36.04 -7.65
CA PRO A 400 -3.12 -35.00 -8.13
C PRO A 400 -4.53 -35.17 -7.58
N VAL A 401 -5.02 -36.43 -7.51
CA VAL A 401 -6.37 -36.74 -7.02
C VAL A 401 -6.50 -36.43 -5.54
N ALA A 402 -5.51 -36.81 -4.73
CA ALA A 402 -5.49 -36.53 -3.30
C ALA A 402 -5.47 -35.03 -3.01
N ILE A 403 -4.63 -34.26 -3.71
CA ILE A 403 -4.56 -32.80 -3.55
C ILE A 403 -5.92 -32.18 -3.87
N VAL A 404 -6.54 -32.56 -4.97
CA VAL A 404 -7.85 -32.04 -5.38
C VAL A 404 -8.94 -32.41 -4.38
N ALA A 405 -8.96 -33.67 -3.92
CA ALA A 405 -9.93 -34.11 -2.91
C ALA A 405 -9.81 -33.30 -1.61
N VAL A 406 -8.59 -33.07 -1.13
CA VAL A 406 -8.34 -32.23 0.07
C VAL A 406 -8.84 -30.80 -0.16
N VAL A 407 -8.50 -30.19 -1.30
CA VAL A 407 -8.96 -28.81 -1.60
C VAL A 407 -10.49 -28.74 -1.68
N TRP A 408 -11.16 -29.70 -2.30
CA TRP A 408 -12.61 -29.75 -2.37
C TRP A 408 -13.24 -29.90 -0.98
N LEU A 409 -12.70 -30.80 -0.13
CA LEU A 409 -13.19 -30.96 1.24
C LEU A 409 -13.00 -29.68 2.06
N LEU A 410 -11.85 -29.04 1.96
CA LEU A 410 -11.58 -27.78 2.66
C LEU A 410 -12.47 -26.64 2.15
N ALA A 411 -12.69 -26.53 0.83
CA ALA A 411 -13.59 -25.55 0.27
C ALA A 411 -15.04 -25.78 0.70
N PHE A 412 -15.51 -27.03 0.68
CA PHE A 412 -16.85 -27.40 1.16
C PHE A 412 -17.00 -27.10 2.65
N TYR A 413 -16.04 -27.49 3.48
CA TYR A 413 -16.03 -27.15 4.90
C TYR A 413 -16.08 -25.63 5.12
N ALA A 414 -15.24 -24.86 4.40
CA ALA A 414 -15.18 -23.42 4.55
C ALA A 414 -16.47 -22.71 4.11
N LEU A 415 -17.16 -23.20 3.07
CA LEU A 415 -18.41 -22.62 2.58
C LEU A 415 -19.63 -22.98 3.45
N VAL A 416 -19.68 -24.22 3.98
CA VAL A 416 -20.90 -24.75 4.61
C VAL A 416 -20.81 -24.77 6.13
N PHE A 417 -19.74 -25.27 6.70
CA PHE A 417 -19.63 -25.60 8.12
C PHE A 417 -18.82 -24.62 8.96
N ARG A 418 -17.90 -23.86 8.31
CA ARG A 418 -17.02 -22.98 9.05
C ARG A 418 -17.79 -21.75 9.53
N HIS A 419 -17.84 -21.55 10.86
CA HIS A 419 -18.46 -20.42 11.52
C HIS A 419 -17.51 -19.79 12.51
N GLN A 420 -17.83 -18.58 12.97
CA GLN A 420 -17.11 -17.93 14.05
C GLN A 420 -17.21 -18.79 15.31
N ALA A 421 -16.06 -19.19 15.86
CA ALA A 421 -15.97 -20.01 17.06
C ALA A 421 -14.72 -19.66 17.86
N GLY A 422 -14.84 -19.51 19.17
CA GLY A 422 -13.72 -19.24 20.08
C GLY A 422 -12.98 -17.94 19.70
N LYS A 423 -11.66 -18.05 19.45
CA LYS A 423 -10.79 -16.92 19.09
C LYS A 423 -10.77 -16.59 17.58
N LEU A 424 -11.53 -17.31 16.76
CA LEU A 424 -11.59 -17.06 15.31
C LEU A 424 -12.47 -15.85 15.02
N ALA A 425 -11.92 -14.82 14.40
CA ALA A 425 -12.68 -13.64 14.01
C ALA A 425 -13.66 -13.98 12.87
N ILE A 426 -14.79 -13.27 12.81
CA ILE A 426 -15.83 -13.48 11.79
C ILE A 426 -15.29 -13.35 10.36
N HIS A 427 -14.48 -12.34 10.09
CA HIS A 427 -13.88 -12.11 8.76
C HIS A 427 -12.89 -13.20 8.34
N ASP A 428 -12.22 -13.87 9.28
CA ASP A 428 -11.38 -15.03 9.01
C ASP A 428 -12.23 -16.27 8.74
N ALA A 429 -13.34 -16.45 9.49
CA ALA A 429 -14.27 -17.56 9.28
C ALA A 429 -14.91 -17.48 7.89
N ASP A 430 -15.36 -16.29 7.50
CA ASP A 430 -16.09 -16.03 6.26
C ASP A 430 -15.19 -15.67 5.06
N ALA A 431 -13.88 -15.79 5.18
CA ALA A 431 -12.92 -15.34 4.15
C ALA A 431 -13.24 -15.88 2.74
N LEU A 432 -13.55 -17.19 2.61
CA LEU A 432 -13.89 -17.80 1.33
C LEU A 432 -15.27 -17.36 0.85
N ARG A 433 -16.26 -17.23 1.74
CA ARG A 433 -17.60 -16.71 1.42
C ARG A 433 -17.51 -15.27 0.92
N THR A 434 -16.79 -14.39 1.65
CA THR A 434 -16.54 -13.01 1.25
C THR A 434 -15.89 -12.90 -0.13
N PHE A 435 -14.86 -13.72 -0.38
CA PHE A 435 -14.19 -13.78 -1.69
C PHE A 435 -15.16 -14.21 -2.80
N THR A 436 -16.04 -15.18 -2.50
CA THR A 436 -17.01 -15.72 -3.44
C THR A 436 -18.14 -14.73 -3.71
N ASP A 437 -18.75 -14.20 -2.67
CA ASP A 437 -19.98 -13.38 -2.79
C ASP A 437 -19.71 -12.00 -3.40
N PHE A 438 -18.56 -11.39 -3.07
CA PHE A 438 -18.26 -10.03 -3.51
C PHE A 438 -17.37 -9.95 -4.76
N TYR A 439 -16.51 -10.94 -5.03
CA TYR A 439 -15.42 -10.73 -5.97
C TYR A 439 -15.35 -11.73 -7.14
N VAL A 440 -15.71 -12.99 -6.90
CA VAL A 440 -15.53 -14.04 -7.92
C VAL A 440 -16.84 -14.61 -8.41
N THR A 441 -17.86 -14.64 -7.58
CA THR A 441 -19.16 -15.30 -7.72
C THR A 441 -19.12 -16.81 -7.49
N LEU A 442 -20.18 -17.37 -6.92
CA LEU A 442 -20.27 -18.80 -6.65
C LEU A 442 -20.15 -19.67 -7.93
N PRO A 443 -20.78 -19.31 -9.08
CA PRO A 443 -20.61 -20.07 -10.31
C PRO A 443 -19.15 -20.14 -10.78
N ALA A 444 -18.39 -19.04 -10.65
CA ALA A 444 -16.97 -19.03 -11.01
C ALA A 444 -16.12 -19.87 -10.08
N LEU A 445 -16.40 -19.85 -8.76
CA LEU A 445 -15.70 -20.71 -7.78
C LEU A 445 -15.99 -22.19 -8.06
N LEU A 446 -17.25 -22.56 -8.31
CA LEU A 446 -17.62 -23.93 -8.66
C LEU A 446 -16.95 -24.38 -9.97
N ALA A 447 -16.93 -23.51 -10.97
CA ALA A 447 -16.18 -23.76 -12.21
C ALA A 447 -14.68 -23.94 -11.96
N ALA A 448 -14.09 -23.15 -11.06
CA ALA A 448 -12.67 -23.30 -10.69
C ALA A 448 -12.37 -24.64 -9.97
N LEU A 449 -13.24 -25.05 -9.05
CA LEU A 449 -13.14 -26.36 -8.40
C LEU A 449 -13.27 -27.51 -9.44
N LEU A 450 -14.21 -27.39 -10.38
CA LEU A 450 -14.32 -28.33 -11.50
C LEU A 450 -13.05 -28.31 -12.36
N GLY A 451 -12.52 -27.11 -12.68
CA GLY A 451 -11.25 -26.93 -13.40
C GLY A 451 -10.06 -27.60 -12.71
N LEU A 452 -10.02 -27.51 -11.40
CA LEU A 452 -9.00 -28.21 -10.59
C LEU A 452 -9.14 -29.74 -10.68
N GLY A 453 -10.38 -30.27 -10.70
CA GLY A 453 -10.67 -31.69 -10.94
C GLY A 453 -10.25 -32.14 -12.34
N LEU A 454 -10.48 -31.30 -13.37
CA LEU A 454 -9.99 -31.54 -14.72
C LEU A 454 -8.46 -31.49 -14.78
N ALA A 455 -7.82 -30.58 -14.05
CA ALA A 455 -6.37 -30.52 -13.94
C ALA A 455 -5.78 -31.84 -13.46
N ALA A 456 -6.31 -32.42 -12.38
CA ALA A 456 -5.84 -33.69 -11.83
C ALA A 456 -5.84 -34.83 -12.87
N ARG A 457 -6.83 -34.83 -13.77
CA ARG A 457 -6.99 -35.87 -14.78
C ARG A 457 -6.19 -35.66 -16.06
N ARG A 458 -5.92 -34.38 -16.44
CA ARG A 458 -5.48 -34.07 -17.81
C ARG A 458 -4.16 -33.32 -17.90
N TRP A 459 -3.88 -32.38 -17.00
CA TRP A 459 -2.78 -31.45 -17.21
C TRP A 459 -2.02 -31.05 -15.94
N PHE A 460 -2.28 -31.66 -14.78
CA PHE A 460 -1.57 -31.40 -13.51
C PHE A 460 -0.03 -31.38 -13.70
N TRP A 461 0.46 -32.40 -14.42
CA TRP A 461 1.90 -32.57 -14.65
C TRP A 461 2.49 -31.61 -15.70
N ARG A 462 1.66 -30.82 -16.36
CA ARG A 462 2.16 -29.72 -17.20
C ARG A 462 2.68 -28.55 -16.36
N ASP A 463 2.15 -28.35 -15.16
CA ASP A 463 2.63 -27.31 -14.24
C ASP A 463 2.22 -27.62 -12.78
N PRO A 464 2.89 -28.60 -12.12
CA PRO A 464 2.58 -28.91 -10.73
C PRO A 464 2.91 -27.76 -9.78
N ALA A 465 3.91 -26.92 -10.09
CA ALA A 465 4.29 -25.76 -9.29
C ALA A 465 3.17 -24.70 -9.24
N LEU A 466 2.49 -24.43 -10.36
CA LEU A 466 1.32 -23.55 -10.40
C LEU A 466 0.22 -24.02 -9.45
N ILE A 467 -0.16 -25.29 -9.55
CA ILE A 467 -1.25 -25.85 -8.72
C ILE A 467 -0.89 -25.82 -7.25
N LEU A 468 0.33 -26.23 -6.88
CA LEU A 468 0.74 -26.23 -5.48
C LEU A 468 0.94 -24.84 -4.90
N THR A 469 1.42 -23.88 -5.70
CA THR A 469 1.49 -22.48 -5.28
C THR A 469 0.09 -21.95 -4.98
N LEU A 470 -0.89 -22.19 -5.87
CA LEU A 470 -2.28 -21.79 -5.64
C LEU A 470 -2.85 -22.44 -4.36
N VAL A 471 -2.63 -23.73 -4.16
CA VAL A 471 -3.12 -24.46 -2.97
C VAL A 471 -2.50 -23.89 -1.69
N VAL A 472 -1.19 -23.66 -1.66
CA VAL A 472 -0.48 -23.08 -0.50
C VAL A 472 -1.06 -21.71 -0.13
N PHE A 473 -1.23 -20.79 -1.12
CA PHE A 473 -1.81 -19.48 -0.88
C PHE A 473 -3.27 -19.56 -0.44
N ALA A 474 -4.08 -20.40 -1.08
CA ALA A 474 -5.49 -20.57 -0.71
C ALA A 474 -5.65 -21.11 0.71
N CYS A 475 -4.92 -22.16 1.07
CA CYS A 475 -4.94 -22.72 2.42
C CYS A 475 -4.49 -21.70 3.46
N PHE A 476 -3.45 -20.92 3.19
CA PHE A 476 -2.91 -19.95 4.13
C PHE A 476 -3.86 -18.78 4.36
N PHE A 477 -4.35 -18.14 3.30
CA PHE A 477 -5.15 -16.92 3.42
C PHE A 477 -6.64 -17.17 3.67
N PHE A 478 -7.21 -18.27 3.18
CA PHE A 478 -8.57 -18.65 3.59
C PHE A 478 -8.62 -19.25 5.00
N TYR A 479 -7.50 -19.72 5.55
CA TYR A 479 -7.43 -20.07 6.97
C TYR A 479 -7.48 -18.82 7.85
N LYS A 480 -6.70 -17.78 7.53
CA LYS A 480 -6.69 -16.50 8.23
C LYS A 480 -6.20 -15.38 7.30
N ILE A 481 -6.97 -14.29 7.18
CA ILE A 481 -6.67 -13.18 6.24
C ILE A 481 -5.41 -12.40 6.66
N ARG A 482 -5.17 -12.24 7.96
CA ARG A 482 -3.98 -11.56 8.54
C ARG A 482 -3.81 -10.13 8.07
N ILE A 483 -4.91 -9.39 7.93
CA ILE A 483 -4.95 -7.98 7.58
C ILE A 483 -6.27 -7.38 8.09
N VAL A 484 -6.34 -6.06 8.18
CA VAL A 484 -7.59 -5.34 8.50
C VAL A 484 -8.67 -5.72 7.47
N PRO A 485 -9.88 -6.11 7.90
CA PRO A 485 -10.91 -6.67 7.01
C PRO A 485 -11.70 -5.62 6.23
N GLU A 486 -11.11 -4.49 5.93
CA GLU A 486 -11.71 -3.45 5.09
C GLU A 486 -11.76 -3.85 3.61
N HIS A 487 -12.88 -3.62 2.95
CA HIS A 487 -13.00 -3.74 1.49
C HIS A 487 -12.51 -2.44 0.81
N PHE A 488 -11.71 -2.45 -0.21
CA PHE A 488 -11.07 -3.60 -0.92
C PHE A 488 -9.77 -4.07 -0.26
N TRP A 489 -9.29 -3.41 0.77
CA TRP A 489 -7.96 -3.57 1.35
C TRP A 489 -7.59 -5.02 1.68
N MET A 490 -8.53 -5.77 2.27
CA MET A 490 -8.29 -7.18 2.59
C MET A 490 -8.04 -8.07 1.36
N THR A 491 -8.53 -7.67 0.19
CA THR A 491 -8.41 -8.48 -1.05
C THR A 491 -7.00 -8.49 -1.62
N ARG A 492 -6.08 -7.67 -1.09
CA ARG A 492 -4.64 -7.75 -1.35
C ARG A 492 -4.09 -9.17 -1.16
N ARG A 493 -4.67 -9.93 -0.20
CA ARG A 493 -4.25 -11.32 0.08
C ARG A 493 -4.63 -12.29 -1.04
N PHE A 494 -5.66 -11.97 -1.80
CA PHE A 494 -6.15 -12.80 -2.89
C PHE A 494 -5.54 -12.44 -4.26
N LEU A 495 -5.13 -11.19 -4.41
CA LEU A 495 -4.69 -10.59 -5.68
C LEU A 495 -3.49 -11.29 -6.32
N PRO A 496 -2.37 -11.61 -5.60
CA PRO A 496 -1.17 -12.11 -6.28
C PRO A 496 -1.34 -13.46 -6.95
N VAL A 497 -2.10 -14.37 -6.33
CA VAL A 497 -2.14 -15.80 -6.71
C VAL A 497 -3.55 -16.36 -6.79
N ILE A 498 -4.37 -16.13 -5.73
CA ILE A 498 -5.66 -16.81 -5.59
C ILE A 498 -6.62 -16.35 -6.68
N LEU A 499 -6.77 -15.05 -6.88
CA LEU A 499 -7.66 -14.50 -7.90
C LEU A 499 -7.29 -14.96 -9.31
N PRO A 500 -6.06 -14.74 -9.82
CA PRO A 500 -5.71 -15.19 -11.17
C PRO A 500 -5.77 -16.71 -11.32
N GLY A 501 -5.38 -17.48 -10.27
CA GLY A 501 -5.46 -18.94 -10.28
C GLY A 501 -6.90 -19.47 -10.37
N VAL A 502 -7.82 -18.91 -9.57
CA VAL A 502 -9.24 -19.27 -9.61
C VAL A 502 -9.86 -18.95 -10.96
N LEU A 503 -9.56 -17.77 -11.54
CA LEU A 503 -10.08 -17.38 -12.86
C LEU A 503 -9.49 -18.26 -13.97
N LEU A 504 -8.23 -18.64 -13.88
CA LEU A 504 -7.59 -19.57 -14.82
C LEU A 504 -8.26 -20.95 -14.77
N LEU A 505 -8.50 -21.48 -13.58
CA LEU A 505 -9.19 -22.77 -13.40
C LEU A 505 -10.64 -22.72 -13.88
N ALA A 506 -11.37 -21.64 -13.62
CA ALA A 506 -12.73 -21.45 -14.10
C ALA A 506 -12.78 -21.38 -15.64
N ALA A 507 -11.86 -20.63 -16.25
CA ALA A 507 -11.73 -20.56 -17.69
C ALA A 507 -11.33 -21.91 -18.32
N ALA A 508 -10.46 -22.69 -17.62
CA ALA A 508 -10.09 -24.04 -18.04
C ALA A 508 -11.31 -24.96 -18.02
N ALA A 509 -12.13 -24.95 -16.97
CA ALA A 509 -13.36 -25.74 -16.91
C ALA A 509 -14.33 -25.43 -18.07
N ALA A 510 -14.44 -24.15 -18.39
CA ALA A 510 -15.34 -23.70 -19.46
C ALA A 510 -14.80 -24.03 -20.87
N LEU A 511 -13.51 -23.81 -21.14
CA LEU A 511 -12.97 -23.70 -22.50
C LEU A 511 -11.81 -24.65 -22.82
N GLU A 512 -11.36 -25.51 -21.89
CA GLU A 512 -10.31 -26.51 -22.19
C GLU A 512 -10.73 -27.43 -23.34
N GLY A 513 -9.80 -27.70 -24.26
CA GLY A 513 -10.05 -28.57 -25.42
C GLY A 513 -11.08 -28.06 -26.39
N TRP A 514 -11.35 -26.76 -26.35
CA TRP A 514 -12.30 -26.12 -27.29
C TRP A 514 -11.87 -26.35 -28.72
N ARG A 515 -12.77 -26.97 -29.50
CA ARG A 515 -12.66 -27.15 -30.95
C ARG A 515 -14.00 -26.84 -31.57
N PRO A 516 -14.04 -26.10 -32.67
CA PRO A 516 -15.26 -25.90 -33.42
C PRO A 516 -15.90 -27.27 -33.78
N SER A 517 -17.19 -27.43 -33.51
CA SER A 517 -17.92 -28.66 -33.84
C SER A 517 -18.91 -28.38 -34.96
N ALA A 518 -18.95 -29.25 -35.95
CA ALA A 518 -19.94 -29.21 -37.05
C ALA A 518 -21.33 -29.63 -36.59
N HIS A 519 -21.44 -30.44 -35.50
CA HIS A 519 -22.73 -30.98 -35.04
C HIS A 519 -23.51 -29.94 -34.15
N ALA A 520 -24.83 -29.94 -34.27
CA ALA A 520 -25.71 -29.02 -33.54
C ALA A 520 -25.51 -29.07 -32.02
N ALA A 521 -25.44 -30.27 -31.44
CA ALA A 521 -25.20 -30.45 -30.01
C ALA A 521 -23.80 -29.92 -29.53
N GLY A 522 -22.79 -29.99 -30.41
CA GLY A 522 -21.46 -29.41 -30.11
C GLY A 522 -21.49 -27.90 -30.17
N ARG A 523 -22.23 -27.31 -31.13
CA ARG A 523 -22.42 -25.84 -31.23
C ARG A 523 -23.19 -25.29 -30.02
N LEU A 524 -24.25 -25.98 -29.59
CA LEU A 524 -25.03 -25.57 -28.40
C LEU A 524 -24.14 -25.58 -27.13
N ARG A 525 -23.37 -26.66 -26.91
CA ARG A 525 -22.41 -26.74 -25.79
C ARG A 525 -21.39 -25.60 -25.84
N MET A 526 -20.89 -25.27 -27.02
CA MET A 526 -19.98 -24.17 -27.23
C MET A 526 -20.62 -22.82 -26.86
N LEU A 527 -21.85 -22.59 -27.32
CA LEU A 527 -22.61 -21.38 -27.01
C LEU A 527 -22.81 -21.20 -25.47
N VAL A 528 -23.20 -22.28 -24.78
CA VAL A 528 -23.38 -22.26 -23.32
C VAL A 528 -22.09 -21.90 -22.59
N ARG A 529 -20.93 -22.46 -23.02
CA ARG A 529 -19.61 -22.17 -22.46
C ARG A 529 -19.18 -20.72 -22.70
N LEU A 530 -19.36 -20.20 -23.89
CA LEU A 530 -19.09 -18.80 -24.23
C LEU A 530 -20.03 -17.86 -23.48
N LEU A 531 -21.31 -18.22 -23.38
CA LEU A 531 -22.28 -17.46 -22.60
C LEU A 531 -21.89 -17.38 -21.12
N PHE A 532 -21.44 -18.49 -20.52
CA PHE A 532 -20.95 -18.51 -19.14
C PHE A 532 -19.80 -17.53 -18.94
N VAL A 533 -18.76 -17.58 -19.80
CA VAL A 533 -17.62 -16.64 -19.72
C VAL A 533 -18.08 -15.21 -20.00
N GLY A 534 -18.97 -14.99 -20.95
CA GLY A 534 -19.55 -13.69 -21.29
C GLY A 534 -20.34 -13.07 -20.13
N VAL A 535 -21.14 -13.88 -19.42
CA VAL A 535 -21.88 -13.43 -18.23
C VAL A 535 -20.93 -13.03 -17.10
N LEU A 536 -19.89 -13.83 -16.84
CA LEU A 536 -18.87 -13.47 -15.84
C LEU A 536 -18.13 -12.18 -16.23
N ALA A 537 -17.72 -12.04 -17.49
CA ALA A 537 -17.06 -10.85 -18.00
C ALA A 537 -17.96 -9.60 -17.84
N PHE A 538 -19.24 -9.72 -18.15
CA PHE A 538 -20.21 -8.64 -17.99
C PHE A 538 -20.38 -8.27 -16.51
N GLN A 539 -20.54 -9.27 -15.62
CA GLN A 539 -20.67 -9.03 -14.17
C GLN A 539 -19.45 -8.32 -13.60
N TYR A 540 -18.23 -8.76 -13.96
CA TYR A 540 -16.99 -8.14 -13.48
C TYR A 540 -16.80 -6.73 -14.07
N ALA A 541 -17.09 -6.53 -15.34
CA ALA A 541 -17.04 -5.22 -15.98
C ALA A 541 -18.01 -4.23 -15.32
N ARG A 542 -19.23 -4.69 -15.00
CA ARG A 542 -20.25 -3.91 -14.28
C ARG A 542 -19.80 -3.58 -12.86
N ALA A 543 -19.32 -4.58 -12.12
CA ALA A 543 -18.87 -4.41 -10.73
C ALA A 543 -17.68 -3.47 -10.61
N SER A 544 -16.76 -3.48 -11.59
CA SER A 544 -15.57 -2.63 -11.59
C SER A 544 -15.77 -1.24 -12.19
N ARG A 545 -16.92 -0.96 -12.85
CA ARG A 545 -17.17 0.33 -13.50
C ARG A 545 -16.96 1.54 -12.59
N PRO A 546 -17.51 1.58 -11.35
CA PRO A 546 -17.31 2.74 -10.46
C PRO A 546 -15.84 2.99 -10.12
N VAL A 547 -15.02 1.93 -10.08
CA VAL A 547 -13.58 2.01 -9.81
C VAL A 547 -12.80 2.46 -11.05
N VAL A 548 -13.23 2.07 -12.26
CA VAL A 548 -12.57 2.50 -13.51
C VAL A 548 -12.68 4.01 -13.69
N ASP A 549 -13.87 4.55 -13.45
CA ASP A 549 -14.16 5.97 -13.61
C ASP A 549 -13.60 6.82 -12.44
N HIS A 550 -13.16 6.17 -11.34
CA HIS A 550 -12.65 6.83 -10.16
C HIS A 550 -11.13 7.01 -10.19
N VAL A 551 -10.66 8.17 -9.76
CA VAL A 551 -9.24 8.45 -9.45
C VAL A 551 -9.14 8.81 -7.99
N GLU A 552 -8.54 7.90 -7.21
CA GLU A 552 -8.37 8.08 -5.77
C GLU A 552 -7.50 9.29 -5.48
N TYR A 553 -7.99 10.21 -4.63
CA TYR A 553 -7.36 11.47 -4.28
C TYR A 553 -7.13 12.44 -5.47
N ALA A 554 -7.98 12.41 -6.51
CA ALA A 554 -7.88 13.32 -7.65
C ALA A 554 -7.85 14.80 -7.21
N GLY A 555 -6.92 15.58 -7.77
CA GLY A 555 -6.72 16.98 -7.46
C GLY A 555 -5.81 17.27 -6.26
N LEU A 556 -5.29 16.23 -5.58
CA LEU A 556 -4.38 16.41 -4.45
C LEU A 556 -3.03 16.99 -4.87
N ILE A 557 -2.44 16.48 -5.97
CA ILE A 557 -1.08 16.86 -6.38
C ILE A 557 -0.97 18.36 -6.64
N PRO A 558 -1.86 19.01 -7.41
CA PRO A 558 -1.80 20.47 -7.61
C PRO A 558 -1.96 21.28 -6.31
N ARG A 559 -2.65 20.74 -5.30
CA ARG A 559 -2.77 21.38 -3.98
C ARG A 559 -1.45 21.32 -3.22
N LEU A 560 -0.80 20.15 -3.21
CA LEU A 560 0.52 19.96 -2.59
C LEU A 560 1.60 20.80 -3.30
N GLU A 561 1.58 20.92 -4.62
CA GLU A 561 2.50 21.78 -5.38
C GLU A 561 2.37 23.23 -4.97
N ARG A 562 1.14 23.74 -4.83
CA ARG A 562 0.91 25.10 -4.34
C ARG A 562 1.43 25.28 -2.91
N LEU A 563 1.11 24.34 -2.01
CA LEU A 563 1.60 24.39 -0.64
C LEU A 563 3.14 24.39 -0.60
N ALA A 564 3.78 23.48 -1.33
CA ALA A 564 5.25 23.42 -1.43
C ALA A 564 5.84 24.71 -2.01
N GLY A 565 5.13 25.39 -2.94
CA GLY A 565 5.53 26.66 -3.51
C GLY A 565 5.49 27.85 -2.52
N THR A 566 4.72 27.76 -1.43
CA THR A 566 4.70 28.78 -0.36
C THR A 566 5.86 28.64 0.62
N ILE A 567 6.55 27.49 0.61
CA ILE A 567 7.63 27.11 1.50
C ILE A 567 8.95 27.19 0.75
N GLY A 568 9.87 28.04 1.22
CA GLY A 568 11.21 28.15 0.64
C GLY A 568 12.11 26.95 0.97
N ASP A 569 13.18 26.77 0.22
CA ASP A 569 14.15 25.67 0.43
C ASP A 569 14.88 25.79 1.78
N ASP A 570 15.09 27.04 2.26
CA ASP A 570 15.72 27.33 3.52
C ASP A 570 14.73 27.55 4.69
N ASP A 571 13.44 27.29 4.47
CA ASP A 571 12.44 27.36 5.55
C ASP A 571 12.34 26.01 6.26
N LEU A 572 12.00 26.04 7.57
CA LEU A 572 11.64 24.84 8.34
C LEU A 572 10.13 24.86 8.59
N VAL A 573 9.44 23.78 8.23
CA VAL A 573 8.03 23.57 8.56
C VAL A 573 7.91 22.59 9.73
N ILE A 574 7.21 22.98 10.76
CA ILE A 574 6.80 22.13 11.88
C ILE A 574 5.31 21.78 11.63
N ALA A 575 5.04 20.54 11.29
CA ALA A 575 3.66 20.06 11.12
C ALA A 575 3.11 19.56 12.45
N GLU A 576 1.80 19.70 12.61
CA GLU A 576 1.11 19.20 13.79
C GLU A 576 1.23 17.67 13.95
N SER A 577 1.00 17.21 15.18
CA SER A 577 1.09 15.81 15.57
C SER A 577 0.01 14.96 14.89
N ARG A 578 0.31 13.68 14.67
CA ARG A 578 -0.68 12.66 14.31
C ARG A 578 -1.85 12.61 15.31
N ASP A 579 -1.59 12.81 16.59
CA ASP A 579 -2.59 12.74 17.64
C ASP A 579 -3.49 14.00 17.70
N ALA A 580 -3.20 15.02 16.88
CA ALA A 580 -4.06 16.18 16.69
C ALA A 580 -5.40 15.83 16.00
N GLN A 581 -5.51 14.68 15.33
CA GLN A 581 -6.72 14.17 14.68
C GLN A 581 -7.24 15.00 13.48
N THR A 582 -6.37 15.80 12.87
CA THR A 582 -6.69 16.66 11.73
C THR A 582 -6.19 16.10 10.39
N ASP A 583 -5.42 15.02 10.41
CA ASP A 583 -4.77 14.40 9.24
C ASP A 583 -3.78 15.32 8.47
N VAL A 584 -3.47 16.53 8.95
CA VAL A 584 -2.50 17.44 8.30
C VAL A 584 -1.09 16.84 8.28
N HIS A 585 -0.73 16.08 9.32
CA HIS A 585 0.57 15.40 9.42
C HIS A 585 0.88 14.48 8.22
N VAL A 586 -0.14 13.95 7.52
CA VAL A 586 0.09 13.08 6.35
C VAL A 586 0.62 13.86 5.13
N LEU A 587 0.38 15.19 5.08
CA LEU A 587 0.91 16.07 4.03
C LEU A 587 2.41 16.33 4.22
N ALA A 588 2.93 16.16 5.43
CA ALA A 588 4.35 16.33 5.75
C ALA A 588 5.27 15.38 4.97
N VAL A 589 4.80 14.16 4.68
CA VAL A 589 5.60 13.14 3.98
C VAL A 589 5.95 13.56 2.55
N PRO A 590 4.99 13.90 1.66
CA PRO A 590 5.32 14.36 0.32
C PRO A 590 6.01 15.73 0.32
N LEU A 591 5.72 16.63 1.25
CA LEU A 591 6.47 17.89 1.37
C LEU A 591 7.96 17.63 1.59
N ALA A 592 8.31 16.69 2.49
CA ALA A 592 9.70 16.33 2.76
C ALA A 592 10.33 15.52 1.63
N TYR A 593 9.61 14.52 1.07
CA TYR A 593 10.20 13.48 0.24
C TYR A 593 9.88 13.59 -1.25
N VAL A 594 8.85 14.29 -1.65
CA VAL A 594 8.58 14.60 -3.06
C VAL A 594 9.11 16.00 -3.41
N TYR A 595 8.79 16.99 -2.55
CA TYR A 595 9.09 18.40 -2.81
C TYR A 595 10.36 18.90 -2.11
N ALA A 596 11.08 18.02 -1.38
CA ALA A 596 12.37 18.31 -0.73
C ALA A 596 12.34 19.51 0.24
N ARG A 597 11.23 19.71 0.97
CA ARG A 597 11.12 20.74 2.00
C ARG A 597 11.64 20.26 3.35
N ASN A 598 12.18 21.16 4.18
CA ASN A 598 12.59 20.82 5.52
C ASN A 598 11.33 20.75 6.41
N VAL A 599 10.92 19.56 6.80
CA VAL A 599 9.69 19.34 7.57
C VAL A 599 10.00 18.53 8.82
N LEU A 600 9.47 18.92 9.96
CA LEU A 600 9.39 18.15 11.20
C LEU A 600 7.91 17.94 11.56
N VAL A 601 7.59 16.82 12.20
CA VAL A 601 6.23 16.54 12.69
C VAL A 601 6.31 16.46 14.22
N LEU A 602 5.47 17.22 14.92
CA LEU A 602 5.37 17.14 16.37
C LEU A 602 4.90 15.74 16.78
N TYR A 603 5.51 15.21 17.83
CA TYR A 603 5.07 13.95 18.43
C TYR A 603 3.76 14.10 19.19
N SER A 604 3.63 15.20 19.95
CA SER A 604 2.47 15.49 20.79
C SER A 604 1.73 16.75 20.31
N PRO A 605 0.39 16.77 20.38
CA PRO A 605 -0.37 18.00 20.15
C PRO A 605 -0.20 19.04 21.30
N ARG A 606 0.44 18.64 22.38
CA ARG A 606 0.84 19.50 23.52
C ARG A 606 2.32 19.33 23.78
N PRO A 607 3.20 19.94 22.96
CA PRO A 607 4.64 19.92 23.23
C PRO A 607 4.97 20.72 24.49
N ASP A 608 6.08 20.35 25.14
CA ASP A 608 6.62 21.17 26.23
C ASP A 608 6.99 22.56 25.70
N LYS A 609 6.36 23.60 26.24
CA LYS A 609 6.46 24.98 25.72
C LYS A 609 7.87 25.58 25.95
N ALA A 610 8.56 25.20 27.03
CA ALA A 610 9.90 25.68 27.32
C ALA A 610 10.91 25.06 26.35
N VAL A 611 10.89 23.75 26.19
CA VAL A 611 11.75 23.03 25.24
C VAL A 611 11.44 23.48 23.79
N PHE A 612 10.17 23.72 23.47
CA PHE A 612 9.78 24.18 22.15
C PHE A 612 10.28 25.62 21.86
N ALA A 613 10.21 26.53 22.84
CA ALA A 613 10.73 27.89 22.69
C ALA A 613 12.28 27.88 22.53
N GLU A 614 13.00 27.04 23.25
CA GLU A 614 14.45 26.85 23.08
C GLU A 614 14.77 26.31 21.69
N PHE A 615 13.97 25.32 21.23
CA PHE A 615 14.10 24.79 19.87
C PHE A 615 13.85 25.87 18.79
N LEU A 616 12.85 26.73 18.97
CA LEU A 616 12.60 27.84 18.03
C LEU A 616 13.78 28.81 17.99
N ALA A 617 14.35 29.15 19.13
CA ALA A 617 15.55 30.02 19.20
C ALA A 617 16.72 29.40 18.40
N TRP A 618 16.97 28.09 18.56
CA TRP A 618 17.97 27.37 17.80
C TRP A 618 17.59 27.33 16.30
N ALA A 619 16.34 27.00 15.93
CA ALA A 619 15.91 26.86 14.55
C ALA A 619 16.04 28.17 13.75
N ARG A 620 15.78 29.32 14.36
CA ARG A 620 15.95 30.66 13.78
C ARG A 620 17.39 31.01 13.43
N THR A 621 18.39 30.39 14.05
CA THR A 621 19.80 30.56 13.66
C THR A 621 20.18 29.78 12.41
N ARG A 622 19.37 28.80 12.02
CA ARG A 622 19.69 27.84 10.96
C ARG A 622 18.80 27.97 9.71
N TYR A 623 17.54 28.35 9.91
CA TYR A 623 16.55 28.46 8.84
C TYR A 623 16.11 29.92 8.68
N ARG A 624 15.77 30.26 7.44
CA ARG A 624 15.31 31.63 7.10
C ARG A 624 13.99 31.98 7.78
N ARG A 625 13.03 31.04 7.71
CA ARG A 625 11.75 31.13 8.42
C ARG A 625 11.47 29.81 9.12
N VAL A 626 10.84 29.88 10.28
CA VAL A 626 10.32 28.72 10.98
C VAL A 626 8.79 28.82 10.94
N LEU A 627 8.17 27.83 10.29
CA LEU A 627 6.74 27.80 9.99
C LEU A 627 6.08 26.68 10.78
N PHE A 628 4.82 26.91 11.18
CA PHE A 628 3.95 25.86 11.72
C PHE A 628 2.81 25.58 10.72
N MET A 629 2.54 24.31 10.45
CA MET A 629 1.43 23.85 9.62
C MET A 629 0.46 23.01 10.46
N GLY A 630 -0.77 23.49 10.66
CA GLY A 630 -1.76 22.82 11.48
C GLY A 630 -3.20 23.13 11.07
N GLY A 631 -4.13 22.28 11.54
CA GLY A 631 -5.58 22.36 11.25
C GLY A 631 -6.44 22.71 12.49
N GLY A 632 -5.84 23.21 13.55
CA GLY A 632 -6.58 23.66 14.74
C GLY A 632 -6.76 22.58 15.81
N SER A 633 -5.72 21.86 16.10
CA SER A 633 -5.72 20.90 17.22
C SER A 633 -4.34 20.74 17.88
N THR A 634 -3.61 21.85 18.02
CA THR A 634 -2.28 21.86 18.64
C THR A 634 -2.15 23.05 19.61
N ASP A 635 -1.83 22.77 20.86
CA ASP A 635 -1.57 23.80 21.89
C ASP A 635 -0.11 24.23 21.81
N LEU A 636 0.18 25.26 21.00
CA LEU A 636 1.52 25.83 20.81
C LEU A 636 1.67 27.24 21.37
N LEU A 637 0.60 27.91 21.74
CA LEU A 637 0.67 29.32 22.13
C LEU A 637 1.53 29.52 23.38
N SER A 638 2.39 30.53 23.34
CA SER A 638 3.28 30.94 24.42
C SER A 638 3.54 32.44 24.30
N HIS A 639 3.79 33.10 25.40
CA HIS A 639 4.24 34.49 25.42
C HIS A 639 5.70 34.68 24.96
N ARG A 640 6.43 33.57 24.76
CA ARG A 640 7.85 33.59 24.34
C ARG A 640 8.03 33.81 22.83
N TYR A 641 6.97 33.71 22.04
CA TYR A 641 6.98 33.94 20.59
C TYR A 641 5.60 34.35 20.10
N GLY A 642 5.57 35.07 18.98
CA GLY A 642 4.36 35.39 18.24
C GLY A 642 4.14 34.44 17.07
N VAL A 643 2.95 34.47 16.49
CA VAL A 643 2.59 33.76 15.27
C VAL A 643 1.83 34.67 14.31
N THR A 644 2.09 34.52 13.02
CA THR A 644 1.40 35.27 11.96
C THR A 644 0.97 34.29 10.86
N ALA A 645 -0.31 34.25 10.55
CA ALA A 645 -0.82 33.41 9.46
C ALA A 645 -0.30 33.94 8.10
N ILE A 646 0.25 33.05 7.29
CA ILE A 646 0.78 33.36 5.95
C ILE A 646 0.00 32.69 4.83
N ALA A 647 -0.63 31.52 5.08
CA ALA A 647 -1.45 30.82 4.11
C ALA A 647 -2.47 29.92 4.82
N SER A 648 -3.59 29.68 4.17
CA SER A 648 -4.56 28.65 4.57
C SER A 648 -5.20 28.06 3.32
N ASP A 649 -5.58 26.81 3.37
CA ASP A 649 -6.36 26.15 2.31
C ASP A 649 -7.31 25.11 2.93
N ARG A 650 -8.48 24.97 2.31
CA ARG A 650 -9.48 23.95 2.60
C ARG A 650 -9.92 23.33 1.29
N PHE A 651 -9.78 22.03 1.16
CA PHE A 651 -10.11 21.33 -0.06
C PHE A 651 -10.60 19.91 0.22
N GLN A 652 -11.30 19.35 -0.74
CA GLN A 652 -11.80 17.99 -0.69
C GLN A 652 -11.19 17.16 -1.81
N VAL A 653 -10.95 15.89 -1.54
CA VAL A 653 -10.49 14.89 -2.50
C VAL A 653 -11.38 13.65 -2.45
N PRO A 654 -11.64 13.01 -3.59
CA PRO A 654 -12.45 11.80 -3.62
C PRO A 654 -11.68 10.62 -3.00
N GLU A 655 -12.29 9.97 -2.02
CA GLU A 655 -11.79 8.75 -1.37
C GLU A 655 -12.87 7.68 -1.47
N TYR A 656 -12.51 6.49 -1.96
CA TYR A 656 -13.46 5.40 -2.06
C TYR A 656 -13.82 4.85 -0.67
N ASP A 657 -15.09 4.49 -0.48
CA ASP A 657 -15.59 3.90 0.77
C ASP A 657 -14.83 2.61 1.11
N ALA A 658 -14.45 2.43 2.37
CA ALA A 658 -13.70 1.28 2.86
C ALA A 658 -14.42 0.57 4.02
N PRO A 659 -15.62 0.00 3.80
CA PRO A 659 -16.40 -0.67 4.85
C PRO A 659 -15.82 -2.03 5.21
N MET A 660 -16.08 -2.50 6.45
CA MET A 660 -15.65 -3.83 6.89
C MET A 660 -16.64 -4.95 6.51
N ASN A 661 -17.94 -4.64 6.44
CA ASN A 661 -18.98 -5.68 6.40
C ASN A 661 -19.85 -5.65 5.14
N ARG A 662 -19.54 -4.79 4.20
CA ARG A 662 -20.29 -4.65 2.95
C ARG A 662 -19.38 -4.28 1.79
N TYR A 663 -19.86 -4.49 0.58
CA TYR A 663 -19.16 -4.02 -0.63
C TYR A 663 -19.11 -2.48 -0.66
N PRO A 664 -17.99 -1.87 -1.06
CA PRO A 664 -17.91 -0.43 -1.25
C PRO A 664 -18.87 0.04 -2.35
N LEU A 665 -19.71 1.05 -2.03
CA LEU A 665 -20.78 1.47 -2.92
C LEU A 665 -20.64 2.92 -3.42
N PHE A 666 -19.86 3.77 -2.71
CA PHE A 666 -19.80 5.19 -3.02
C PHE A 666 -18.42 5.78 -2.78
N VAL A 667 -18.20 6.93 -3.38
CA VAL A 667 -17.04 7.79 -3.15
C VAL A 667 -17.42 8.84 -2.13
N ARG A 668 -16.66 8.97 -1.06
CA ARG A 668 -16.77 10.05 -0.07
C ARG A 668 -15.78 11.16 -0.41
N GLN A 669 -16.05 12.37 0.10
CA GLN A 669 -15.12 13.46 0.01
C GLN A 669 -14.30 13.55 1.29
N LYS A 670 -13.00 13.28 1.17
CA LYS A 670 -12.04 13.45 2.26
C LYS A 670 -11.64 14.92 2.30
N GLU A 671 -11.87 15.57 3.41
CA GLU A 671 -11.54 16.97 3.60
C GLU A 671 -10.16 17.13 4.23
N PHE A 672 -9.40 18.09 3.72
CA PHE A 672 -8.18 18.61 4.32
C PHE A 672 -8.35 20.10 4.56
N GLU A 673 -7.94 20.53 5.75
CA GLU A 673 -7.92 21.93 6.15
C GLU A 673 -6.64 22.19 6.91
N TYR A 674 -5.88 23.21 6.49
CA TYR A 674 -4.66 23.61 7.17
C TYR A 674 -4.45 25.11 7.08
N SER A 675 -3.75 25.64 8.08
CA SER A 675 -3.17 26.97 8.06
C SER A 675 -1.66 26.88 8.27
N VAL A 676 -0.92 27.76 7.62
CA VAL A 676 0.52 27.90 7.79
C VAL A 676 0.79 29.22 8.49
N TYR A 677 1.51 29.14 9.62
CA TYR A 677 1.87 30.26 10.45
C TYR A 677 3.39 30.44 10.46
N GLU A 678 3.87 31.67 10.44
CA GLU A 678 5.26 32.01 10.68
C GLU A 678 5.44 32.33 12.17
N PHE A 679 6.46 31.76 12.80
CA PHE A 679 6.86 32.13 14.16
C PHE A 679 7.64 33.42 14.12
N THR A 680 7.15 34.41 14.86
CA THR A 680 7.70 35.77 14.97
C THR A 680 8.13 36.03 16.41
N ASP A 681 8.73 37.19 16.66
CA ASP A 681 8.99 37.65 18.02
C ASP A 681 7.69 37.90 18.78
N PRO A 682 7.73 37.82 20.12
CA PRO A 682 6.54 38.09 20.93
C PRO A 682 5.90 39.43 20.58
N LYS A 683 4.59 39.42 20.40
CA LYS A 683 3.86 40.67 20.20
C LYS A 683 3.66 41.35 21.55
N PRO A 684 3.83 42.69 21.64
CA PRO A 684 3.48 43.45 22.85
C PRO A 684 1.99 43.21 23.17
N ASP A 685 1.64 43.20 24.44
CA ASP A 685 0.24 43.23 24.90
C ASP A 685 -0.36 44.58 24.50
N ASP A 686 -1.41 44.54 23.66
CA ASP A 686 -2.10 45.70 23.14
C ASP A 686 -3.13 46.28 24.11
N GLY A 687 -3.20 45.77 25.33
CA GLY A 687 -4.12 46.23 26.36
C GLY A 687 -5.56 45.77 26.20
N ARG A 688 -5.90 45.00 25.17
CA ARG A 688 -7.26 44.53 24.94
C ARG A 688 -7.58 43.27 25.77
N PRO A 689 -8.88 43.10 26.16
CA PRO A 689 -9.33 41.84 26.71
C PRO A 689 -9.17 40.68 25.72
N PHE A 690 -9.05 39.45 26.23
CA PHE A 690 -9.06 38.28 25.37
C PHE A 690 -10.42 38.12 24.72
N ASP A 691 -10.42 38.00 23.39
CA ASP A 691 -11.62 37.85 22.56
C ASP A 691 -11.26 36.97 21.36
N LEU A 692 -11.84 35.79 21.27
CA LEU A 692 -11.57 34.80 20.25
C LEU A 692 -12.86 34.46 19.50
N ASP A 693 -12.88 34.67 18.21
CA ASP A 693 -13.88 34.17 17.27
C ASP A 693 -13.51 32.73 16.92
N VAL A 694 -14.32 31.77 17.42
CA VAL A 694 -14.07 30.34 17.24
C VAL A 694 -14.53 29.92 15.84
N GLY A 695 -13.62 29.28 15.08
CA GLY A 695 -13.81 28.98 13.67
C GLY A 695 -13.17 30.02 12.75
N ARG A 696 -12.63 31.13 13.30
CA ARG A 696 -11.96 32.14 12.52
C ARG A 696 -10.66 32.61 13.21
N GLY A 697 -9.53 32.05 12.79
CA GLY A 697 -8.23 32.39 13.38
C GLY A 697 -7.96 31.72 14.73
N ASP A 698 -8.68 30.65 15.06
CA ASP A 698 -8.66 29.94 16.33
C ASP A 698 -7.73 28.71 16.34
N ASP A 699 -7.09 28.38 15.20
CA ASP A 699 -6.37 27.13 14.98
C ASP A 699 -5.31 26.81 16.04
N LEU A 700 -4.67 27.78 16.63
CA LEU A 700 -3.66 27.60 17.69
C LEU A 700 -4.25 27.73 19.10
N HIS A 701 -5.51 28.12 19.23
CA HIS A 701 -6.19 28.28 20.51
C HIS A 701 -6.97 27.04 20.94
N VAL A 702 -7.35 26.18 20.01
CA VAL A 702 -8.28 25.08 20.26
C VAL A 702 -7.61 23.72 20.18
N LEU A 703 -8.05 22.80 21.06
CA LEU A 703 -7.61 21.41 21.08
C LEU A 703 -8.80 20.50 21.37
N ARG A 704 -8.92 19.42 20.58
CA ARG A 704 -10.01 18.43 20.69
C ARG A 704 -11.40 19.02 20.38
N PHE A 705 -11.49 19.88 19.39
CA PHE A 705 -12.72 20.29 18.73
C PHE A 705 -12.94 19.47 17.43
N HIS A 706 -14.15 19.57 16.88
CA HIS A 706 -14.41 19.18 15.49
C HIS A 706 -13.91 20.27 14.52
N ALA A 707 -13.90 19.98 13.22
CA ALA A 707 -13.54 20.96 12.19
C ALA A 707 -14.43 22.21 12.29
N LYS A 708 -13.92 23.34 11.80
CA LYS A 708 -14.70 24.59 11.76
C LYS A 708 -15.84 24.48 10.75
N GLU A 709 -16.97 25.03 11.16
CA GLU A 709 -18.19 25.07 10.37
C GLU A 709 -18.75 26.50 10.37
N GLU A 710 -19.63 26.79 9.42
CA GLU A 710 -20.35 28.06 9.31
C GLU A 710 -21.82 27.80 9.11
N SER A 711 -22.66 28.49 9.88
CA SER A 711 -24.13 28.46 9.74
C SER A 711 -24.73 29.80 10.18
N GLU A 712 -25.70 30.30 9.42
CA GLU A 712 -26.44 31.51 9.73
C GLU A 712 -25.56 32.74 9.99
N GLY A 713 -24.38 32.82 9.35
CA GLY A 713 -23.43 33.91 9.52
C GLY A 713 -22.52 33.81 10.74
N HIS A 714 -22.62 32.73 11.51
CA HIS A 714 -21.71 32.38 12.61
C HIS A 714 -20.67 31.36 12.17
N THR A 715 -19.42 31.60 12.48
CA THR A 715 -18.35 30.58 12.42
C THR A 715 -18.26 29.89 13.79
N PHE A 716 -18.07 28.59 13.80
CA PHE A 716 -18.06 27.85 15.07
C PHE A 716 -17.32 26.53 14.93
N ARG A 717 -17.05 25.93 16.09
CA ARG A 717 -16.66 24.52 16.17
C ARG A 717 -17.56 23.76 17.12
N TRP A 718 -17.87 22.51 16.78
CA TRP A 718 -18.48 21.59 17.73
C TRP A 718 -17.46 21.15 18.79
N THR A 719 -17.84 21.27 20.06
CA THR A 719 -17.07 20.64 21.15
C THR A 719 -17.18 19.11 21.10
N ARG A 720 -16.19 18.42 21.62
CA ARG A 720 -16.25 16.99 21.97
C ARG A 720 -16.66 16.86 23.43
N ALA A 721 -16.63 15.61 23.97
CA ALA A 721 -16.89 15.38 25.39
C ALA A 721 -15.99 16.22 26.32
N VAL A 722 -14.75 16.43 25.92
CA VAL A 722 -13.81 17.35 26.58
C VAL A 722 -13.05 18.10 25.47
N SER A 723 -13.15 19.43 25.50
CA SER A 723 -12.44 20.32 24.58
C SER A 723 -11.66 21.36 25.38
N TYR A 724 -10.59 21.89 24.79
CA TYR A 724 -9.70 22.82 25.48
C TYR A 724 -9.45 24.05 24.60
N LEU A 725 -9.33 25.22 25.26
CA LEU A 725 -8.96 26.47 24.62
C LEU A 725 -7.78 27.08 25.41
N SER A 726 -6.86 27.70 24.69
CA SER A 726 -5.75 28.48 25.27
C SER A 726 -6.14 29.95 25.31
N VAL A 727 -6.33 30.47 26.51
CA VAL A 727 -6.60 31.88 26.75
C VAL A 727 -5.27 32.60 26.91
N THR A 728 -4.93 33.50 26.00
CA THR A 728 -3.62 34.16 25.96
C THR A 728 -3.49 35.32 26.96
N VAL A 729 -4.58 35.97 27.30
CA VAL A 729 -4.57 37.12 28.19
C VAL A 729 -5.64 37.00 29.27
N ILE A 730 -5.23 36.88 30.51
CA ILE A 730 -6.08 37.05 31.71
C ILE A 730 -5.42 38.15 32.57
N ARG A 731 -6.20 39.13 33.00
CA ARG A 731 -5.73 40.25 33.82
C ARG A 731 -6.13 40.05 35.29
N PRO A 732 -5.45 40.63 36.23
CA PRO A 732 -5.86 40.59 37.64
C PRO A 732 -7.29 41.07 37.88
N GLY A 733 -7.81 41.96 37.02
CA GLY A 733 -9.17 42.45 37.07
C GLY A 733 -10.22 41.69 36.30
N SER A 734 -9.85 40.61 35.61
CA SER A 734 -10.81 39.79 34.86
C SER A 734 -11.80 39.11 35.80
N ARG A 735 -13.09 39.25 35.52
CA ARG A 735 -14.21 38.83 36.38
C ARG A 735 -14.98 37.62 35.84
N GLU A 736 -15.05 37.49 34.51
CA GLU A 736 -15.85 36.43 33.91
C GLU A 736 -15.27 35.92 32.58
N VAL A 737 -15.55 34.65 32.27
CA VAL A 737 -15.42 34.04 30.94
C VAL A 737 -16.81 33.98 30.35
N THR A 738 -17.00 34.51 29.18
CA THR A 738 -18.25 34.45 28.40
C THR A 738 -18.04 33.55 27.20
N LEU A 739 -18.89 32.50 27.04
CA LEU A 739 -18.91 31.56 25.93
C LEU A 739 -20.22 31.78 25.14
N TRP A 740 -20.14 32.09 23.85
CA TRP A 740 -21.32 32.11 22.96
C TRP A 740 -21.53 30.67 22.41
N MET A 741 -22.58 30.03 22.91
CA MET A 741 -22.86 28.60 22.59
C MET A 741 -24.27 28.39 22.06
N SER A 742 -24.43 27.40 21.19
CA SER A 742 -25.71 26.87 20.69
C SER A 742 -25.79 25.36 20.91
N ASP A 743 -26.98 24.81 21.15
CA ASP A 743 -27.21 23.36 21.19
C ASP A 743 -27.25 22.72 19.77
N GLY A 744 -27.21 23.56 18.72
CA GLY A 744 -27.21 23.13 17.32
C GLY A 744 -28.50 22.44 16.89
N GLY A 745 -29.63 22.81 17.48
CA GLY A 745 -30.92 22.19 17.19
C GLY A 745 -31.02 20.74 17.73
N ARG A 746 -30.34 20.45 18.82
CA ARG A 746 -30.35 19.13 19.46
C ARG A 746 -31.80 18.69 19.79
N PRO A 747 -32.22 17.50 19.28
CA PRO A 747 -33.59 17.06 19.48
C PRO A 747 -33.88 16.69 20.97
N ARG A 748 -35.15 16.80 21.41
CA ARG A 748 -35.56 16.48 22.78
C ARG A 748 -35.27 15.03 23.17
N SER A 749 -35.15 14.11 22.20
CA SER A 749 -34.78 12.69 22.41
C SER A 749 -33.29 12.49 22.72
N ALA A 750 -32.46 13.46 22.45
CA ALA A 750 -31.03 13.43 22.79
C ALA A 750 -30.80 13.89 24.24
N PRO A 751 -29.68 13.50 24.88
CA PRO A 751 -29.30 14.02 26.19
C PRO A 751 -29.23 15.54 26.19
N PRO A 752 -29.58 16.25 27.27
CA PRO A 752 -29.51 17.70 27.36
C PRO A 752 -28.04 18.18 27.12
N ALA A 753 -27.92 19.36 26.55
CA ALA A 753 -26.60 19.97 26.24
C ALA A 753 -26.00 20.59 27.52
N GLU A 754 -25.59 19.77 28.46
CA GLU A 754 -24.94 20.20 29.70
C GLU A 754 -23.47 20.52 29.44
N VAL A 755 -23.03 21.70 29.87
CA VAL A 755 -21.66 22.19 29.74
C VAL A 755 -21.14 22.53 31.14
N THR A 756 -19.91 22.06 31.44
CA THR A 756 -19.16 22.46 32.64
C THR A 756 -17.84 23.09 32.19
N VAL A 757 -17.54 24.26 32.71
CA VAL A 757 -16.37 25.05 32.34
C VAL A 757 -15.37 25.06 33.50
N TYR A 758 -14.10 24.87 33.18
CA TYR A 758 -12.98 24.91 34.12
C TYR A 758 -11.91 25.88 33.59
N LEU A 759 -11.33 26.65 34.48
CA LEU A 759 -10.11 27.41 34.19
C LEU A 759 -8.95 26.69 34.90
N GLN A 760 -8.02 26.13 34.12
CA GLN A 760 -7.11 25.10 34.61
C GLN A 760 -7.90 23.96 35.33
N ASP A 761 -7.63 23.69 36.60
CA ASP A 761 -8.35 22.68 37.38
C ASP A 761 -9.52 23.22 38.20
N HIS A 762 -9.76 24.54 38.16
CA HIS A 762 -10.81 25.17 38.94
C HIS A 762 -12.13 25.20 38.16
N ARG A 763 -13.18 24.61 38.73
CA ARG A 763 -14.51 24.64 38.15
C ARG A 763 -15.11 26.05 38.27
N LEU A 764 -15.38 26.71 37.12
CA LEU A 764 -16.04 28.00 37.11
C LEU A 764 -17.56 27.89 37.21
N GLY A 765 -18.16 26.86 36.59
CA GLY A 765 -19.63 26.68 36.66
C GLY A 765 -20.12 25.64 35.66
N SER A 766 -21.43 25.47 35.63
CA SER A 766 -22.16 24.63 34.66
C SER A 766 -23.39 25.35 34.11
N ALA A 767 -23.72 25.03 32.87
CA ALA A 767 -24.92 25.57 32.21
C ALA A 767 -25.56 24.49 31.32
N THR A 768 -26.87 24.58 31.10
CA THR A 768 -27.57 23.83 30.04
C THR A 768 -27.79 24.76 28.86
N VAL A 769 -27.16 24.44 27.74
CA VAL A 769 -27.27 25.21 26.50
C VAL A 769 -28.57 24.87 25.80
N ARG A 770 -29.30 25.87 25.33
CA ARG A 770 -30.59 25.73 24.65
C ARG A 770 -30.73 26.75 23.51
N GLY A 771 -31.17 26.26 22.34
CA GLY A 771 -31.48 27.08 21.18
C GLY A 771 -30.24 27.64 20.45
N GLY A 772 -30.40 28.77 19.76
CA GLY A 772 -29.34 29.42 18.99
C GLY A 772 -28.20 29.98 19.84
N PHE A 773 -27.24 30.62 19.20
CA PHE A 773 -26.09 31.20 19.87
C PHE A 773 -26.49 32.24 20.90
N SER A 774 -26.09 32.00 22.15
CA SER A 774 -26.38 32.89 23.29
C SER A 774 -25.18 32.96 24.23
N PRO A 775 -24.94 34.09 24.94
CA PRO A 775 -23.83 34.22 25.85
C PRO A 775 -24.09 33.48 27.18
N TYR A 776 -23.17 32.62 27.59
CA TYR A 776 -23.16 31.94 28.88
C TYR A 776 -21.97 32.45 29.68
N ARG A 777 -22.21 33.00 30.87
CA ARG A 777 -21.20 33.69 31.68
C ARG A 777 -20.79 32.79 32.85
N PHE A 778 -19.47 32.72 33.09
CA PHE A 778 -18.85 31.93 34.16
C PHE A 778 -17.93 32.85 34.98
N PRO A 779 -18.23 33.13 36.24
CA PRO A 779 -17.42 34.04 37.05
C PRO A 779 -16.03 33.46 37.32
N ILE A 780 -15.01 34.32 37.28
CA ILE A 780 -13.63 33.97 37.63
C ILE A 780 -13.40 34.51 39.04
N PRO A 781 -13.00 33.67 40.04
CA PRO A 781 -12.56 34.11 41.33
C PRO A 781 -11.37 35.07 41.24
N PRO A 782 -11.34 36.22 41.99
CA PRO A 782 -10.26 37.18 41.87
C PRO A 782 -8.84 36.62 42.15
N GLU A 783 -8.75 35.66 43.07
CA GLU A 783 -7.50 34.95 43.37
C GLU A 783 -7.01 34.13 42.16
N LEU A 784 -7.93 33.46 41.46
CA LEU A 784 -7.60 32.69 40.28
C LEU A 784 -7.20 33.59 39.09
N ALA A 785 -7.87 34.76 38.95
CA ALA A 785 -7.50 35.75 37.93
C ALA A 785 -6.09 36.30 38.16
N GLY A 786 -5.75 36.60 39.43
CA GLY A 786 -4.42 37.05 39.83
C GLY A 786 -3.32 36.00 39.59
N ALA A 787 -3.57 34.73 39.95
CA ALA A 787 -2.65 33.60 39.70
C ALA A 787 -2.44 33.36 38.24
N ALA A 788 -3.53 33.36 37.45
CA ALA A 788 -3.52 33.19 36.00
C ALA A 788 -2.71 34.31 35.31
N ALA A 789 -2.91 35.57 35.72
CA ALA A 789 -2.16 36.70 35.17
C ALA A 789 -0.64 36.61 35.46
N ALA A 790 -0.26 36.01 36.59
CA ALA A 790 1.13 35.81 36.98
C ALA A 790 1.81 34.61 36.31
N ALA A 791 1.04 33.70 35.70
CA ALA A 791 1.59 32.42 35.16
C ALA A 791 2.51 32.61 33.95
N GLY A 792 2.39 33.71 33.19
CA GLY A 792 3.29 34.08 32.10
C GLY A 792 3.17 33.22 30.83
N ASP A 793 2.27 32.21 30.81
CA ASP A 793 1.92 31.39 29.64
C ASP A 793 0.39 31.34 29.47
N PRO A 794 -0.14 31.02 28.27
CA PRO A 794 -1.56 30.86 28.06
C PRO A 794 -2.20 29.90 29.05
N ILE A 795 -3.40 30.27 29.50
CA ILE A 795 -4.16 29.51 30.48
C ILE A 795 -5.14 28.59 29.78
N GLU A 796 -5.23 27.36 30.26
CA GLU A 796 -6.19 26.38 29.74
C GLU A 796 -7.61 26.65 30.23
N LEU A 797 -8.51 26.84 29.28
CA LEU A 797 -9.96 26.78 29.51
C LEU A 797 -10.47 25.44 29.04
N ARG A 798 -10.99 24.60 29.92
CA ARG A 798 -11.54 23.27 29.62
C ARG A 798 -13.04 23.29 29.62
N VAL A 799 -13.64 22.84 28.51
CA VAL A 799 -15.08 22.72 28.30
C VAL A 799 -15.44 21.24 28.28
N VAL A 800 -16.17 20.79 29.29
CA VAL A 800 -16.69 19.41 29.41
C VAL A 800 -18.15 19.42 29.02
N THR A 801 -18.53 18.60 28.01
CA THR A 801 -19.85 18.63 27.42
C THR A 801 -20.44 17.25 27.33
N ARG A 802 -21.73 17.13 27.63
CA ARG A 802 -22.49 15.90 27.35
C ARG A 802 -22.77 15.81 25.85
N THR A 803 -22.19 14.79 25.18
CA THR A 803 -22.30 14.60 23.73
C THR A 803 -23.51 13.77 23.30
N TRP A 804 -23.84 13.84 22.01
CA TRP A 804 -24.84 13.03 21.34
C TRP A 804 -24.38 12.67 19.93
N LYS A 805 -24.96 11.62 19.32
CA LYS A 805 -24.68 11.19 17.95
C LYS A 805 -25.89 11.45 17.06
N PRO A 806 -25.81 12.34 16.05
CA PRO A 806 -26.92 12.58 15.11
C PRO A 806 -27.42 11.32 14.44
N ARG A 807 -26.53 10.43 14.06
CA ARG A 807 -26.89 9.13 13.45
C ARG A 807 -27.77 8.27 14.37
N ALA A 808 -27.44 8.20 15.64
CA ALA A 808 -28.17 7.36 16.59
C ALA A 808 -29.55 7.92 16.92
N VAL A 809 -29.72 9.24 16.87
CA VAL A 809 -30.94 9.93 17.32
C VAL A 809 -31.83 10.32 16.14
N LEU A 810 -31.25 10.77 15.01
CA LEU A 810 -31.97 11.30 13.84
C LEU A 810 -31.87 10.39 12.61
N GLY A 811 -31.03 9.34 12.62
CA GLY A 811 -30.80 8.50 11.45
C GLY A 811 -29.99 9.17 10.34
N THR A 812 -29.36 10.33 10.60
CA THR A 812 -28.53 11.05 9.62
C THR A 812 -27.20 10.34 9.39
N PRO A 813 -26.47 10.62 8.31
CA PRO A 813 -25.15 10.02 8.08
C PRO A 813 -24.06 10.50 9.04
N ASP A 814 -24.28 11.57 9.82
CA ASP A 814 -23.32 12.11 10.78
C ASP A 814 -23.20 11.22 12.03
N ASP A 815 -22.04 10.58 12.20
CA ASP A 815 -21.70 9.67 13.32
C ASP A 815 -20.76 10.29 14.35
N ARG A 816 -20.53 11.62 14.28
CA ARG A 816 -19.69 12.36 15.22
C ARG A 816 -20.32 12.42 16.61
N ASP A 817 -19.48 12.42 17.65
CA ASP A 817 -19.89 12.73 19.02
C ASP A 817 -19.92 14.27 19.20
N LEU A 818 -21.08 14.90 19.01
CA LEU A 818 -21.25 16.34 19.04
C LEU A 818 -21.61 16.82 20.45
N GLY A 819 -20.88 17.81 20.96
CA GLY A 819 -21.21 18.54 22.18
C GLY A 819 -22.11 19.74 21.92
N VAL A 820 -21.58 20.96 22.07
CA VAL A 820 -22.24 22.22 21.72
C VAL A 820 -21.47 22.91 20.61
N MET A 821 -22.14 23.76 19.84
CA MET A 821 -21.49 24.72 18.94
C MET A 821 -20.93 25.86 19.80
N LEU A 822 -19.67 26.20 19.61
CA LEU A 822 -19.01 27.32 20.26
C LEU A 822 -18.56 28.32 19.17
N ASP A 823 -19.07 29.54 19.23
CA ASP A 823 -18.83 30.61 18.25
C ASP A 823 -17.76 31.61 18.74
N ARG A 824 -17.81 32.01 20.03
CA ARG A 824 -16.93 33.04 20.55
C ARG A 824 -16.58 32.80 22.03
N VAL A 825 -15.38 33.20 22.41
CA VAL A 825 -14.91 33.17 23.81
C VAL A 825 -14.31 34.52 24.16
N ALA A 826 -14.80 35.17 25.20
CA ALA A 826 -14.23 36.39 25.73
C ALA A 826 -13.93 36.30 27.20
N VAL A 827 -12.87 36.96 27.67
CA VAL A 827 -12.51 37.12 29.09
C VAL A 827 -12.55 38.61 29.43
N GLN A 828 -13.41 38.98 30.36
CA GLN A 828 -13.65 40.37 30.75
C GLN A 828 -13.42 40.62 32.22
#